data_45c8331025fbb118cf588a63014b93c6
#
_entry.id   45c8331025fbb118cf588a63014b93c6
#
_cell.length_a   1.000
_cell.length_b   1.000
_cell.length_c   1.000
_cell.angle_alpha   90.00
_cell.angle_beta   90.00
_cell.angle_gamma   90.00
#
_symmetry.space_group_name_H-M   'P 1'
#
loop_
_entity.id
_entity.type
_entity.pdbx_description
1 polymer ?
#
loop_
_entity_poly.entity_id
_entity_poly.type
_entity_poly.pdbx_seq_one_letter_code
_entity_poly.pdbx_strand_id
1 'polypeptide(L)'
;MNTYFCTHHKQLLLYSNLFLSFAMMGQGTAIYADTLTSNSEPNNTYFQTQMLTTTDSEKKVVQPQQRDYYTELLDQWNSIIAGNDAYDKTNPDMVTFHNKAEKDAQNIIKSYQGPDHENRTYLWEHAKDYSASANITKTYRNIEKIAKQITNPESCYYQDSKAIAIVKDGMAFMYEHAYNLDRENHQTTGKENKENWWVYEIGTPRAINNTLSLMYPYFTQEEILKYTAPIEKFVPDPTRFRVRAANFSPFEANSGNLIDMGRVKLISGILRKDDLEISDTIKAIEKVFTLVDEGNGFYQDGSLIDHVVTNAQSPLYKKGIAYTGAYGNVLIDGLSQLIPIIQKTKSPIEADKMATIYHWINHSFFPIIVRGEMMDMTRGRSISRFNAQSHVAGIEALRAILRIADMSEEPHRLALKTRIKTLVTQGNAFYNVYDNLKTYHDIKLMKELLSDTSVPVQKLDSYVASFNSMDKLALYNNKHDFAFGLSMFSNRTQNYEAMNNENLHGWFTSDGMFYLYNNDLGHYSENYWATVNPYRLPGTTETEQKPLEGTPENIKTNYQQVGMTSLSDDAFVASKKLNNTSALAAMTFANWNKSLTLNKGWFILGNKIIFVGSNIKNQSSHKAYTTIEQRKENQKHPYCSYVNNQPVDLNNQLVDFTNTKSIFLESDDPAQNIGYYFFKPTTLSISKALQTGKWQNIKADDKSPEAIKEVSNTFITIMQNHTQEGDRYAYMMLPNMTRQEFETYISKLDIDLLENNDKLAAVYDHDSQQMHVIHYKKKATMFSNHNLSHQGFYSFPHPVKQNQQ
;
A
#
# COMPACT_ATOMS: atom_id res chain seq x y z
N MET A 1 -35.11 -9.18 -28.47
CA MET A 1 -33.87 -9.04 -29.26
C MET A 1 -32.67 -8.61 -28.44
N ASN A 2 -32.85 -7.77 -27.45
CA ASN A 2 -31.70 -7.23 -26.63
C ASN A 2 -31.17 -8.17 -25.54
N THR A 3 -31.95 -9.11 -25.06
CA THR A 3 -31.49 -10.17 -24.13
C THR A 3 -30.54 -11.18 -24.81
N TYR A 4 -30.62 -11.28 -26.13
CA TYR A 4 -29.79 -12.20 -26.92
C TYR A 4 -28.34 -11.71 -27.09
N PHE A 5 -28.12 -10.41 -27.06
CA PHE A 5 -26.74 -9.83 -27.23
C PHE A 5 -25.86 -10.01 -25.99
N CYS A 6 -26.40 -9.84 -24.78
CA CYS A 6 -25.62 -10.07 -23.54
C CYS A 6 -25.23 -11.56 -23.36
N THR A 7 -26.12 -12.49 -23.74
CA THR A 7 -25.84 -13.93 -23.68
C THR A 7 -24.83 -14.37 -24.76
N HIS A 8 -24.84 -13.76 -25.94
CA HIS A 8 -23.89 -14.09 -27.02
C HIS A 8 -22.45 -13.60 -26.71
N HIS A 9 -22.30 -12.47 -26.05
CA HIS A 9 -20.99 -11.98 -25.65
C HIS A 9 -20.34 -12.89 -24.59
N LYS A 10 -21.16 -13.43 -23.67
CA LYS A 10 -20.70 -14.44 -22.69
C LYS A 10 -20.22 -15.73 -23.37
N GLN A 11 -20.87 -16.17 -24.42
CA GLN A 11 -20.45 -17.37 -25.15
C GLN A 11 -19.18 -17.18 -25.99
N LEU A 12 -18.97 -15.99 -26.58
CA LEU A 12 -17.74 -15.70 -27.35
C LEU A 12 -16.49 -15.62 -26.44
N LEU A 13 -16.62 -15.07 -25.22
CA LEU A 13 -15.52 -15.01 -24.25
C LEU A 13 -15.17 -16.41 -23.69
N LEU A 14 -16.14 -17.29 -23.51
CA LEU A 14 -15.87 -18.69 -23.12
C LEU A 14 -15.10 -19.44 -24.21
N TYR A 15 -15.42 -19.22 -25.49
CA TYR A 15 -14.69 -19.85 -26.59
C TYR A 15 -13.29 -19.28 -26.80
N SER A 16 -13.08 -17.97 -26.57
CA SER A 16 -11.75 -17.38 -26.68
C SER A 16 -10.81 -17.83 -25.55
N ASN A 17 -11.31 -17.99 -24.33
CA ASN A 17 -10.52 -18.51 -23.21
C ASN A 17 -10.19 -20.02 -23.33
N LEU A 18 -11.07 -20.81 -23.94
CA LEU A 18 -10.75 -22.22 -24.25
C LEU A 18 -9.66 -22.34 -25.34
N PHE A 19 -9.65 -21.46 -26.33
CA PHE A 19 -8.62 -21.48 -27.40
C PHE A 19 -7.25 -20.99 -26.87
N LEU A 20 -7.22 -20.00 -25.96
CA LEU A 20 -5.97 -19.58 -25.33
C LEU A 20 -5.41 -20.65 -24.37
N SER A 21 -6.27 -21.38 -23.65
CA SER A 21 -5.84 -22.46 -22.78
C SER A 21 -5.26 -23.65 -23.55
N PHE A 22 -5.78 -23.96 -24.73
CA PHE A 22 -5.23 -25.00 -25.59
C PHE A 22 -3.92 -24.59 -26.30
N ALA A 23 -3.74 -23.30 -26.62
CA ALA A 23 -2.50 -22.78 -27.21
C ALA A 23 -1.33 -22.77 -26.23
N MET A 24 -1.58 -22.60 -24.91
CA MET A 24 -0.55 -22.68 -23.89
C MET A 24 -0.17 -24.11 -23.48
N MET A 25 -1.05 -25.11 -23.70
CA MET A 25 -0.72 -26.52 -23.47
C MET A 25 0.04 -27.17 -24.65
N GLY A 26 0.11 -26.52 -25.79
CA GLY A 26 0.78 -27.05 -27.01
C GLY A 26 2.29 -26.74 -27.13
N GLN A 27 2.88 -25.97 -26.21
CA GLN A 27 4.31 -25.64 -26.24
C GLN A 27 5.16 -26.34 -25.16
N GLY A 28 4.59 -27.30 -24.44
CA GLY A 28 5.24 -28.01 -23.32
C GLY A 28 5.72 -29.44 -23.63
N THR A 29 5.66 -29.94 -24.86
CA THR A 29 6.05 -31.31 -25.16
C THR A 29 6.78 -31.43 -26.50
N ALA A 30 8.00 -30.92 -26.54
CA ALA A 30 8.94 -31.25 -27.60
C ALA A 30 10.39 -31.11 -27.17
N ILE A 31 10.82 -31.86 -26.14
CA ILE A 31 12.20 -32.23 -25.90
C ILE A 31 12.17 -33.53 -25.09
N TYR A 32 11.96 -34.68 -25.74
CA TYR A 32 12.41 -35.99 -25.32
C TYR A 32 12.04 -37.00 -26.44
N ALA A 33 12.91 -37.14 -27.40
CA ALA A 33 13.15 -38.34 -28.17
C ALA A 33 14.20 -38.00 -29.24
N ASP A 34 15.43 -38.39 -28.96
CA ASP A 34 16.31 -39.01 -29.93
C ASP A 34 17.66 -39.29 -29.27
N THR A 35 17.74 -40.48 -28.71
CA THR A 35 18.96 -41.19 -28.55
C THR A 35 18.63 -42.63 -28.98
N LEU A 36 19.13 -43.05 -30.15
CA LEU A 36 19.69 -44.38 -30.36
C LEU A 36 20.03 -44.57 -31.85
N THR A 37 21.28 -45.09 -31.99
CA THR A 37 21.91 -45.75 -33.16
C THR A 37 22.66 -44.82 -34.11
N SER A 38 24.00 -44.99 -34.32
CA SER A 38 24.76 -46.18 -34.63
C SER A 38 26.27 -45.88 -34.72
N ASN A 39 27.07 -46.84 -34.24
CA ASN A 39 28.43 -47.25 -34.56
C ASN A 39 29.26 -46.52 -35.61
N SER A 40 30.49 -46.13 -35.21
CA SER A 40 31.76 -46.61 -35.79
C SER A 40 32.99 -46.02 -35.10
N GLU A 41 33.81 -46.84 -34.53
CA GLU A 41 35.24 -46.61 -34.19
C GLU A 41 36.13 -46.79 -35.45
N PRO A 42 37.48 -46.56 -35.40
CA PRO A 42 38.35 -45.89 -34.44
C PRO A 42 39.38 -44.93 -35.07
N ASN A 43 40.10 -44.08 -34.30
CA ASN A 43 41.55 -44.00 -34.44
C ASN A 43 42.23 -43.29 -33.26
N ASN A 44 43.26 -44.01 -32.75
CA ASN A 44 44.22 -43.62 -31.73
C ASN A 44 45.02 -42.38 -32.07
N THR A 45 45.20 -41.46 -31.12
CA THR A 45 46.48 -40.79 -30.93
C THR A 45 46.67 -40.42 -29.44
N TYR A 46 47.71 -40.96 -28.88
CA TYR A 46 48.24 -40.77 -27.53
C TYR A 46 48.56 -39.29 -27.28
N PHE A 47 48.01 -38.68 -26.20
CA PHE A 47 48.68 -37.64 -25.44
C PHE A 47 48.59 -37.97 -23.93
N GLN A 48 49.75 -38.32 -23.38
CA GLN A 48 49.96 -38.41 -21.94
C GLN A 48 49.72 -37.03 -21.30
N THR A 49 48.76 -36.91 -20.44
CA THR A 49 48.64 -35.79 -19.51
C THR A 49 48.88 -36.36 -18.12
N GLN A 50 49.95 -35.89 -17.51
CA GLN A 50 50.33 -36.18 -16.13
C GLN A 50 49.17 -35.87 -15.18
N MET A 51 48.79 -36.88 -14.38
CA MET A 51 48.01 -36.69 -13.15
C MET A 51 48.83 -35.86 -12.18
N LEU A 52 48.49 -34.58 -12.03
CA LEU A 52 48.85 -33.86 -10.84
C LEU A 52 47.84 -34.29 -9.75
N THR A 53 48.33 -35.05 -8.81
CA THR A 53 47.69 -35.33 -7.54
C THR A 53 47.55 -34.00 -6.81
N THR A 54 46.32 -33.41 -6.83
CA THR A 54 45.99 -32.36 -5.92
C THR A 54 45.87 -32.95 -4.53
N THR A 55 46.83 -32.64 -3.70
CA THR A 55 46.78 -32.78 -2.26
C THR A 55 45.52 -32.15 -1.70
N ASP A 56 44.82 -32.90 -0.85
CA ASP A 56 43.75 -32.43 0.02
C ASP A 56 44.14 -31.08 0.62
N SER A 57 43.46 -30.02 0.13
CA SER A 57 43.46 -28.74 0.82
C SER A 57 42.60 -28.91 2.08
N GLU A 58 43.26 -28.94 3.22
CA GLU A 58 42.67 -28.93 4.55
C GLU A 58 41.47 -27.94 4.57
N LYS A 59 40.26 -28.49 4.69
CA LYS A 59 39.11 -27.70 5.18
C LYS A 59 39.55 -27.19 6.53
N LYS A 60 39.89 -25.91 6.62
CA LYS A 60 39.98 -25.21 7.89
C LYS A 60 38.62 -25.34 8.57
N VAL A 61 38.52 -26.31 9.47
CA VAL A 61 37.46 -26.41 10.45
C VAL A 61 37.57 -25.14 11.26
N VAL A 62 36.66 -24.18 10.98
CA VAL A 62 36.49 -23.02 11.84
C VAL A 62 36.15 -23.57 13.21
N GLN A 63 37.08 -23.43 14.17
CA GLN A 63 36.80 -23.81 15.55
C GLN A 63 35.52 -23.12 15.99
N PRO A 64 34.56 -23.75 16.66
CA PRO A 64 33.37 -23.09 17.13
C PRO A 64 33.81 -21.95 18.07
N GLN A 65 33.70 -20.71 17.61
CA GLN A 65 33.87 -19.55 18.45
C GLN A 65 32.92 -19.71 19.63
N GLN A 66 33.43 -19.55 20.86
CA GLN A 66 32.57 -19.59 22.04
C GLN A 66 31.46 -18.59 21.82
N ARG A 67 30.21 -19.07 21.71
CA ARG A 67 29.03 -18.23 21.46
C ARG A 67 28.91 -17.24 22.61
N ASP A 68 29.14 -15.98 22.33
CA ASP A 68 28.90 -14.91 23.28
C ASP A 68 27.49 -14.34 23.09
N TYR A 69 27.04 -13.53 24.01
CA TYR A 69 25.73 -12.86 24.01
C TYR A 69 25.41 -12.14 22.70
N TYR A 70 26.38 -11.44 22.09
CA TYR A 70 26.18 -10.72 20.86
C TYR A 70 25.99 -11.65 19.65
N THR A 71 26.71 -12.75 19.63
CA THR A 71 26.55 -13.79 18.59
C THR A 71 25.16 -14.41 18.63
N GLU A 72 24.58 -14.62 19.82
CA GLU A 72 23.19 -15.11 19.94
C GLU A 72 22.16 -14.11 19.39
N LEU A 73 22.39 -12.81 19.61
CA LEU A 73 21.53 -11.76 19.03
C LEU A 73 21.65 -11.70 17.50
N LEU A 74 22.87 -11.86 16.95
CA LEU A 74 23.10 -11.91 15.49
C LEU A 74 22.49 -13.18 14.87
N ASP A 75 22.56 -14.33 15.51
CA ASP A 75 21.91 -15.55 15.04
C ASP A 75 20.38 -15.37 14.95
N GLN A 76 19.77 -14.72 15.96
CA GLN A 76 18.35 -14.38 15.91
C GLN A 76 18.03 -13.40 14.77
N TRP A 77 18.89 -12.40 14.54
CA TRP A 77 18.73 -11.48 13.43
C TRP A 77 18.83 -12.19 12.08
N ASN A 78 19.80 -13.08 11.91
CA ASN A 78 20.00 -13.86 10.70
C ASN A 78 18.80 -14.78 10.39
N SER A 79 18.19 -15.38 11.42
CA SER A 79 16.95 -16.16 11.27
C SER A 79 15.80 -15.28 10.76
N ILE A 80 15.70 -14.02 11.19
CA ILE A 80 14.66 -13.09 10.75
C ILE A 80 14.88 -12.61 9.30
N ILE A 81 16.12 -12.22 8.93
CA ILE A 81 16.39 -11.58 7.63
C ILE A 81 16.64 -12.55 6.47
N ALA A 82 17.04 -13.77 6.77
CA ALA A 82 17.28 -14.84 5.80
C ALA A 82 16.36 -16.05 6.05
N GLY A 83 16.28 -16.51 7.30
CA GLY A 83 15.49 -17.67 7.69
C GLY A 83 16.02 -18.99 7.14
N ASN A 84 17.34 -19.08 6.86
CA ASN A 84 17.96 -20.25 6.27
C ASN A 84 17.75 -21.53 7.10
N ASP A 85 17.62 -21.38 8.42
CA ASP A 85 17.29 -22.44 9.37
C ASP A 85 15.86 -22.97 9.22
N ALA A 86 14.97 -22.22 8.59
CA ALA A 86 13.58 -22.60 8.33
C ALA A 86 13.38 -23.25 6.94
N TYR A 87 14.42 -23.32 6.09
CA TYR A 87 14.27 -23.87 4.74
C TYR A 87 13.90 -25.35 4.76
N ASP A 88 12.86 -25.68 4.00
CA ASP A 88 12.36 -27.04 3.81
C ASP A 88 12.26 -27.36 2.31
N LYS A 89 13.16 -28.24 1.83
CA LYS A 89 13.19 -28.68 0.43
C LYS A 89 11.95 -29.45 -0.03
N THR A 90 11.11 -29.89 0.89
CA THR A 90 9.83 -30.55 0.56
C THR A 90 8.72 -29.55 0.33
N ASN A 91 8.94 -28.27 0.68
CA ASN A 91 7.98 -27.19 0.50
C ASN A 91 8.18 -26.52 -0.86
N PRO A 92 7.22 -26.64 -1.83
CA PRO A 92 7.38 -26.12 -3.19
C PRO A 92 7.49 -24.59 -3.25
N ASP A 93 6.86 -23.86 -2.31
CA ASP A 93 6.95 -22.40 -2.25
C ASP A 93 8.34 -21.96 -1.82
N MET A 94 8.95 -22.67 -0.85
CA MET A 94 10.34 -22.43 -0.44
C MET A 94 11.33 -22.77 -1.54
N VAL A 95 11.11 -23.88 -2.27
CA VAL A 95 11.95 -24.26 -3.42
C VAL A 95 11.86 -23.20 -4.52
N THR A 96 10.68 -22.71 -4.83
CA THR A 96 10.47 -21.63 -5.81
C THR A 96 11.20 -20.35 -5.40
N PHE A 97 11.06 -19.96 -4.14
CA PHE A 97 11.77 -18.79 -3.57
C PHE A 97 13.28 -18.97 -3.62
N HIS A 98 13.79 -20.16 -3.22
CA HIS A 98 15.19 -20.53 -3.24
C HIS A 98 15.80 -20.43 -4.63
N ASN A 99 15.19 -21.12 -5.61
CA ASN A 99 15.67 -21.13 -7.00
C ASN A 99 15.76 -19.72 -7.60
N LYS A 100 14.81 -18.86 -7.30
CA LYS A 100 14.82 -17.46 -7.72
C LYS A 100 15.97 -16.69 -7.08
N ALA A 101 16.14 -16.81 -5.75
CA ALA A 101 17.19 -16.12 -5.00
C ALA A 101 18.59 -16.58 -5.44
N GLU A 102 18.80 -17.87 -5.64
CA GLU A 102 20.05 -18.43 -6.12
C GLU A 102 20.38 -18.00 -7.55
N LYS A 103 19.41 -18.01 -8.46
CA LYS A 103 19.57 -17.49 -9.82
C LYS A 103 19.91 -16.01 -9.85
N ASP A 104 19.28 -15.19 -9.00
CA ASP A 104 19.60 -13.77 -8.86
C ASP A 104 21.07 -13.59 -8.41
N ALA A 105 21.50 -14.33 -7.39
CA ALA A 105 22.88 -14.29 -6.90
C ALA A 105 23.88 -14.76 -7.98
N GLN A 106 23.55 -15.81 -8.72
CA GLN A 106 24.37 -16.30 -9.85
C GLN A 106 24.58 -15.19 -10.91
N ASN A 107 23.53 -14.47 -11.27
CA ASN A 107 23.62 -13.37 -12.23
C ASN A 107 24.49 -12.23 -11.70
N ILE A 108 24.36 -11.91 -10.40
CA ILE A 108 25.16 -10.91 -9.72
C ILE A 108 26.64 -11.32 -9.71
N ILE A 109 26.95 -12.55 -9.31
CA ILE A 109 28.34 -13.08 -9.31
C ILE A 109 28.95 -13.08 -10.71
N LYS A 110 28.18 -13.52 -11.72
CA LYS A 110 28.65 -13.55 -13.12
C LYS A 110 28.99 -12.18 -13.68
N SER A 111 28.30 -11.13 -13.25
CA SER A 111 28.50 -9.74 -13.72
C SER A 111 29.42 -8.91 -12.85
N TYR A 112 30.01 -9.52 -11.84
CA TYR A 112 30.93 -8.87 -10.90
C TYR A 112 32.26 -8.50 -11.56
N GLN A 113 32.72 -7.29 -11.35
CA GLN A 113 34.07 -6.84 -11.73
C GLN A 113 35.03 -6.98 -10.56
N GLY A 114 35.86 -7.99 -10.63
CA GLY A 114 36.84 -8.33 -9.60
C GLY A 114 38.10 -7.44 -9.60
N PRO A 115 39.02 -7.67 -8.66
CA PRO A 115 40.26 -6.90 -8.54
C PRO A 115 41.21 -7.02 -9.75
N ASP A 116 41.05 -8.06 -10.60
CA ASP A 116 41.88 -8.27 -11.80
C ASP A 116 41.49 -7.33 -12.97
N HIS A 117 40.39 -6.57 -12.83
CA HIS A 117 39.99 -5.59 -13.84
C HIS A 117 40.88 -4.34 -13.75
N GLU A 118 41.62 -4.03 -14.83
CA GLU A 118 42.41 -2.81 -14.91
C GLU A 118 41.52 -1.56 -14.73
N ASN A 119 41.96 -0.63 -13.87
CA ASN A 119 41.24 0.63 -13.60
C ASN A 119 39.80 0.49 -13.14
N ARG A 120 39.50 -0.55 -12.34
CA ARG A 120 38.20 -0.78 -11.76
C ARG A 120 37.70 0.42 -10.94
N THR A 121 36.58 1.04 -11.37
CA THR A 121 35.92 2.15 -10.68
C THR A 121 34.55 1.81 -10.13
N TYR A 122 34.05 0.59 -10.42
CA TYR A 122 32.75 0.08 -9.94
C TYR A 122 32.78 -1.46 -9.88
N LEU A 123 31.79 -2.04 -9.17
CA LEU A 123 31.65 -3.48 -9.02
C LEU A 123 30.62 -4.08 -10.00
N TRP A 124 29.60 -3.33 -10.37
CA TRP A 124 28.54 -3.74 -11.32
C TRP A 124 28.14 -2.60 -12.25
N GLU A 125 28.06 -2.87 -13.54
CA GLU A 125 27.74 -1.90 -14.58
C GLU A 125 26.43 -1.15 -14.34
N HIS A 126 25.39 -1.83 -13.87
CA HIS A 126 24.07 -1.23 -13.60
C HIS A 126 24.07 -0.29 -12.38
N ALA A 127 25.16 -0.19 -11.65
CA ALA A 127 25.34 0.66 -10.47
C ALA A 127 26.70 1.39 -10.47
N LYS A 128 27.26 1.69 -11.64
CA LYS A 128 28.64 2.20 -11.82
C LYS A 128 28.87 3.64 -11.37
N ASP A 129 27.83 4.47 -11.33
CA ASP A 129 27.97 5.89 -10.98
C ASP A 129 27.62 6.12 -9.51
N TYR A 130 28.62 6.13 -8.62
CA TYR A 130 28.42 6.39 -7.18
C TYR A 130 28.19 7.87 -6.83
N SER A 131 28.22 8.78 -7.81
CA SER A 131 27.72 10.13 -7.62
C SER A 131 26.19 10.16 -7.52
N ALA A 132 25.50 9.16 -8.09
CA ALA A 132 24.11 8.89 -7.81
C ALA A 132 24.01 7.96 -6.60
N SER A 133 23.70 8.51 -5.43
CA SER A 133 23.76 7.79 -4.14
C SER A 133 22.94 6.49 -4.12
N ALA A 134 21.82 6.41 -4.87
CA ALA A 134 21.03 5.18 -4.99
C ALA A 134 21.86 3.96 -5.47
N ASN A 135 22.91 4.17 -6.25
CA ASN A 135 23.79 3.11 -6.73
C ASN A 135 24.69 2.54 -5.63
N ILE A 136 24.97 3.31 -4.59
CA ILE A 136 25.68 2.83 -3.39
C ILE A 136 24.84 1.73 -2.71
N THR A 137 23.58 2.03 -2.40
CA THR A 137 22.66 1.03 -1.81
C THR A 137 22.46 -0.18 -2.72
N LYS A 138 22.30 0.02 -4.04
CA LYS A 138 22.17 -1.10 -4.99
C LYS A 138 23.36 -2.04 -4.93
N THR A 139 24.57 -1.50 -4.88
CA THR A 139 25.82 -2.27 -4.80
C THR A 139 25.89 -3.08 -3.51
N TYR A 140 25.63 -2.46 -2.36
CA TYR A 140 25.62 -3.18 -1.08
C TYR A 140 24.51 -4.26 -1.01
N ARG A 141 23.35 -4.03 -1.62
CA ARG A 141 22.29 -5.05 -1.74
C ARG A 141 22.70 -6.24 -2.62
N ASN A 142 23.52 -6.02 -3.65
CA ASN A 142 24.10 -7.15 -4.39
C ASN A 142 25.02 -7.98 -3.51
N ILE A 143 25.86 -7.34 -2.70
CA ILE A 143 26.75 -8.00 -1.75
C ILE A 143 25.92 -8.79 -0.71
N GLU A 144 24.87 -8.19 -0.15
CA GLU A 144 23.94 -8.87 0.78
C GLU A 144 23.27 -10.10 0.15
N LYS A 145 22.83 -10.02 -1.10
CA LYS A 145 22.24 -11.16 -1.82
C LYS A 145 23.21 -12.33 -1.96
N ILE A 146 24.49 -12.06 -2.23
CA ILE A 146 25.52 -13.10 -2.26
C ILE A 146 25.73 -13.67 -0.85
N ALA A 147 25.82 -12.82 0.18
CA ALA A 147 25.99 -13.25 1.57
C ALA A 147 24.87 -14.20 2.04
N LYS A 148 23.62 -13.95 1.65
CA LYS A 148 22.48 -14.84 1.93
C LYS A 148 22.65 -16.23 1.33
N GLN A 149 23.27 -16.35 0.15
CA GLN A 149 23.53 -17.66 -0.47
C GLN A 149 24.72 -18.38 0.18
N ILE A 150 25.77 -17.65 0.56
CA ILE A 150 26.94 -18.22 1.27
C ILE A 150 26.52 -18.90 2.59
N THR A 151 25.50 -18.34 3.26
CA THR A 151 25.02 -18.83 4.56
C THR A 151 23.86 -19.82 4.46
N ASN A 152 23.34 -20.10 3.27
CA ASN A 152 22.27 -21.07 3.06
C ASN A 152 22.87 -22.46 2.76
N PRO A 153 22.69 -23.46 3.66
CA PRO A 153 23.25 -24.80 3.47
C PRO A 153 22.82 -25.51 2.18
N GLU A 154 21.68 -25.16 1.63
CA GLU A 154 21.13 -25.79 0.42
C GLU A 154 21.53 -25.05 -0.86
N SER A 155 22.19 -23.88 -0.77
CA SER A 155 22.69 -23.15 -1.94
C SER A 155 23.98 -23.75 -2.50
N CYS A 156 24.11 -23.72 -3.83
CA CYS A 156 25.37 -24.09 -4.48
C CYS A 156 26.55 -23.16 -4.12
N TYR A 157 26.26 -22.02 -3.48
CA TYR A 157 27.25 -21.07 -2.96
C TYR A 157 27.52 -21.23 -1.47
N TYR A 158 26.98 -22.25 -0.81
CA TYR A 158 27.21 -22.48 0.62
C TYR A 158 28.69 -22.61 0.94
N GLN A 159 29.21 -21.69 1.76
CA GLN A 159 30.60 -21.58 2.13
C GLN A 159 31.58 -21.55 0.94
N ASP A 160 31.10 -21.15 -0.24
CA ASP A 160 31.95 -21.08 -1.43
C ASP A 160 33.05 -20.03 -1.28
N SER A 161 34.30 -20.42 -1.41
CA SER A 161 35.46 -19.56 -1.19
C SER A 161 35.52 -18.37 -2.17
N LYS A 162 35.04 -18.53 -3.41
CA LYS A 162 35.03 -17.45 -4.42
C LYS A 162 33.92 -16.45 -4.09
N ALA A 163 32.75 -16.93 -3.73
CA ALA A 163 31.66 -16.05 -3.30
C ALA A 163 32.04 -15.27 -2.02
N ILE A 164 32.70 -15.90 -1.05
CA ILE A 164 33.24 -15.25 0.16
C ILE A 164 34.25 -14.15 -0.23
N ALA A 165 35.15 -14.44 -1.16
CA ALA A 165 36.15 -13.47 -1.63
C ALA A 165 35.46 -12.26 -2.30
N ILE A 166 34.41 -12.47 -3.12
CA ILE A 166 33.62 -11.40 -3.74
C ILE A 166 32.99 -10.50 -2.67
N VAL A 167 32.36 -11.08 -1.63
CA VAL A 167 31.76 -10.30 -0.53
C VAL A 167 32.82 -9.48 0.19
N LYS A 168 33.97 -10.06 0.55
CA LYS A 168 35.07 -9.36 1.25
C LYS A 168 35.67 -8.24 0.40
N ASP A 169 35.96 -8.51 -0.87
CA ASP A 169 36.45 -7.50 -1.80
C ASP A 169 35.42 -6.40 -2.03
N GLY A 170 34.15 -6.76 -2.20
CA GLY A 170 33.06 -5.81 -2.36
C GLY A 170 32.91 -4.88 -1.17
N MET A 171 32.96 -5.39 0.04
CA MET A 171 32.91 -4.56 1.26
C MET A 171 34.11 -3.62 1.35
N ALA A 172 35.33 -4.11 1.06
CA ALA A 172 36.55 -3.29 1.07
C ALA A 172 36.51 -2.20 0.01
N PHE A 173 36.17 -2.53 -1.24
CA PHE A 173 36.07 -1.59 -2.34
C PHE A 173 35.04 -0.49 -2.07
N MET A 174 33.84 -0.86 -1.60
CA MET A 174 32.79 0.10 -1.33
C MET A 174 33.10 1.01 -0.15
N TYR A 175 33.82 0.53 0.86
CA TYR A 175 34.32 1.37 1.92
C TYR A 175 35.36 2.37 1.39
N GLU A 176 36.27 1.95 0.53
CA GLU A 176 37.30 2.83 -0.04
C GLU A 176 36.72 3.90 -0.96
N HIS A 177 35.74 3.54 -1.80
CA HIS A 177 35.32 4.40 -2.93
C HIS A 177 33.95 5.08 -2.77
N ALA A 178 33.09 4.65 -1.83
CA ALA A 178 31.69 5.07 -1.86
C ALA A 178 31.05 5.41 -0.51
N TYR A 179 31.25 4.58 0.53
CA TYR A 179 30.59 4.77 1.82
C TYR A 179 31.60 4.64 2.97
N ASN A 180 32.20 5.76 3.32
CA ASN A 180 33.31 5.86 4.30
C ASN A 180 33.24 7.13 5.15
N LEU A 181 34.26 7.36 5.98
CA LEU A 181 34.32 8.52 6.87
C LEU A 181 34.57 9.84 6.12
N ASP A 182 35.12 9.79 4.90
CA ASP A 182 35.44 10.99 4.09
C ASP A 182 34.24 11.39 3.22
N ARG A 183 33.30 10.46 2.98
CA ARG A 183 32.11 10.75 2.18
C ARG A 183 31.21 11.78 2.85
N GLU A 184 30.96 12.89 2.16
CA GLU A 184 29.96 13.86 2.54
C GLU A 184 28.66 13.64 1.77
N ASN A 185 27.54 13.93 2.41
CA ASN A 185 26.24 13.95 1.76
C ASN A 185 25.91 15.41 1.42
N HIS A 186 25.87 15.68 0.14
CA HIS A 186 25.59 17.00 -0.42
C HIS A 186 24.16 17.09 -0.94
N GLN A 187 23.19 16.55 -0.20
CA GLN A 187 21.79 16.67 -0.61
C GLN A 187 21.40 18.15 -0.71
N THR A 188 21.38 18.63 -1.94
CA THR A 188 20.92 19.97 -2.30
C THR A 188 19.54 19.89 -2.95
N THR A 189 18.72 20.91 -2.77
CA THR A 189 17.45 21.05 -3.49
C THR A 189 17.70 21.55 -4.90
N GLY A 190 17.63 20.71 -5.93
CA GLY A 190 17.79 21.12 -7.33
C GLY A 190 17.68 19.99 -8.34
N LYS A 191 17.56 20.35 -9.65
CA LYS A 191 17.37 19.38 -10.75
C LYS A 191 18.53 18.39 -10.94
N GLU A 192 19.72 18.71 -10.44
CA GLU A 192 20.91 17.89 -10.58
C GLU A 192 21.23 17.08 -9.32
N ASN A 193 20.39 17.15 -8.29
CA ASN A 193 20.66 16.45 -7.04
C ASN A 193 20.45 14.94 -7.20
N LYS A 194 21.55 14.21 -7.26
CA LYS A 194 21.57 12.74 -7.28
C LYS A 194 21.74 12.12 -5.90
N GLU A 195 21.79 12.92 -4.85
CA GLU A 195 21.99 12.53 -3.47
C GLU A 195 20.66 12.38 -2.74
N ASN A 196 20.53 11.34 -1.91
CA ASN A 196 19.35 11.10 -1.10
C ASN A 196 19.77 10.67 0.32
N TRP A 197 19.29 11.37 1.34
CA TRP A 197 19.57 11.10 2.75
C TRP A 197 19.27 9.63 3.15
N TRP A 198 18.18 9.05 2.66
CA TRP A 198 17.75 7.68 2.94
C TRP A 198 18.82 6.63 2.58
N VAL A 199 19.59 6.89 1.53
CA VAL A 199 20.72 6.03 1.12
C VAL A 199 21.78 5.95 2.20
N TYR A 200 22.12 7.08 2.81
CA TYR A 200 23.20 7.17 3.81
C TYR A 200 22.77 6.74 5.20
N GLU A 201 21.50 7.01 5.56
CA GLU A 201 21.02 6.82 6.93
C GLU A 201 20.24 5.52 7.12
N ILE A 202 19.67 4.94 6.04
CA ILE A 202 18.83 3.73 6.13
C ILE A 202 19.27 2.65 5.14
N GLY A 203 19.22 2.91 3.84
CA GLY A 203 19.31 1.86 2.82
C GLY A 203 20.64 1.14 2.78
N THR A 204 21.74 1.89 2.77
CA THR A 204 23.10 1.35 2.76
C THR A 204 23.50 0.76 4.11
N PRO A 205 23.29 1.43 5.26
CA PRO A 205 23.57 0.84 6.58
C PRO A 205 22.87 -0.49 6.82
N ARG A 206 21.62 -0.63 6.43
CA ARG A 206 20.89 -1.91 6.57
C ARG A 206 21.56 -3.04 5.79
N ALA A 207 21.96 -2.78 4.54
CA ALA A 207 22.62 -3.80 3.72
C ALA A 207 24.01 -4.18 4.27
N ILE A 208 24.77 -3.20 4.80
CA ILE A 208 26.04 -3.43 5.48
C ILE A 208 25.84 -4.31 6.72
N ASN A 209 24.93 -3.91 7.62
CA ASN A 209 24.65 -4.64 8.86
C ASN A 209 24.19 -6.08 8.58
N ASN A 210 23.28 -6.28 7.60
CA ASN A 210 22.82 -7.60 7.21
C ASN A 210 23.97 -8.47 6.68
N THR A 211 24.82 -7.89 5.81
CA THR A 211 25.99 -8.60 5.27
C THR A 211 26.96 -9.00 6.38
N LEU A 212 27.32 -8.08 7.27
CA LEU A 212 28.25 -8.35 8.37
C LEU A 212 27.68 -9.36 9.38
N SER A 213 26.38 -9.30 9.66
CA SER A 213 25.70 -10.25 10.54
C SER A 213 25.72 -11.67 9.94
N LEU A 214 25.32 -11.84 8.69
CA LEU A 214 25.33 -13.12 7.99
C LEU A 214 26.74 -13.68 7.87
N MET A 215 27.70 -12.83 7.56
CA MET A 215 29.10 -13.20 7.30
C MET A 215 30.00 -13.02 8.54
N TYR A 216 29.40 -12.90 9.75
CA TYR A 216 30.14 -12.60 11.00
C TYR A 216 31.38 -13.49 11.22
N PRO A 217 31.34 -14.82 10.96
CA PRO A 217 32.51 -15.67 11.12
C PRO A 217 33.67 -15.40 10.13
N TYR A 218 33.42 -14.65 9.06
CA TYR A 218 34.41 -14.37 8.01
C TYR A 218 35.06 -12.99 8.14
N PHE A 219 34.62 -12.16 9.08
CA PHE A 219 35.15 -10.82 9.34
C PHE A 219 35.78 -10.76 10.73
N THR A 220 36.91 -10.07 10.84
CA THR A 220 37.50 -9.75 12.16
C THR A 220 36.71 -8.62 12.82
N GLN A 221 36.83 -8.48 14.15
CA GLN A 221 36.17 -7.37 14.85
C GLN A 221 36.71 -6.01 14.37
N GLU A 222 37.96 -5.91 13.97
CA GLU A 222 38.56 -4.70 13.39
C GLU A 222 37.88 -4.34 12.04
N GLU A 223 37.68 -5.34 11.16
CA GLU A 223 36.93 -5.13 9.89
C GLU A 223 35.50 -4.71 10.16
N ILE A 224 34.81 -5.31 11.13
CA ILE A 224 33.44 -4.94 11.52
C ILE A 224 33.41 -3.48 12.00
N LEU A 225 34.28 -3.08 12.90
CA LEU A 225 34.38 -1.71 13.41
C LEU A 225 34.68 -0.72 12.27
N LYS A 226 35.56 -1.11 11.31
CA LYS A 226 35.89 -0.30 10.14
C LYS A 226 34.65 -0.05 9.26
N TYR A 227 33.92 -1.14 8.90
CA TYR A 227 32.79 -1.01 7.96
C TYR A 227 31.53 -0.41 8.61
N THR A 228 31.38 -0.48 9.93
CA THR A 228 30.28 0.18 10.65
C THR A 228 30.60 1.62 11.04
N ALA A 229 31.85 2.09 11.02
CA ALA A 229 32.22 3.45 11.39
C ALA A 229 31.47 4.54 10.58
N PRO A 230 31.22 4.39 9.26
CA PRO A 230 30.40 5.36 8.52
C PRO A 230 28.95 5.39 8.98
N ILE A 231 28.41 4.28 9.53
CA ILE A 231 27.06 4.24 10.08
C ILE A 231 26.97 5.18 11.29
N GLU A 232 27.98 5.18 12.18
CA GLU A 232 28.05 6.09 13.31
C GLU A 232 28.16 7.56 12.88
N LYS A 233 28.86 7.81 11.76
CA LYS A 233 28.94 9.14 11.16
C LYS A 233 27.59 9.63 10.65
N PHE A 234 26.85 8.79 9.89
CA PHE A 234 25.62 9.18 9.22
C PHE A 234 24.38 9.07 10.12
N VAL A 235 24.38 8.19 11.11
CA VAL A 235 23.29 7.98 12.08
C VAL A 235 23.82 8.05 13.50
N PRO A 236 24.30 9.22 13.97
CA PRO A 236 24.77 9.36 15.34
C PRO A 236 23.63 9.26 16.37
N ASP A 237 22.43 9.67 15.99
CA ASP A 237 21.20 9.63 16.80
C ASP A 237 20.03 9.17 15.92
N PRO A 238 19.41 8.00 16.19
CA PRO A 238 18.33 7.47 15.37
C PRO A 238 17.04 8.30 15.46
N THR A 239 16.92 9.23 16.42
CA THR A 239 15.76 10.10 16.56
C THR A 239 15.81 11.32 15.64
N ARG A 240 16.94 11.55 14.93
CA ARG A 240 17.14 12.74 14.12
C ARG A 240 17.79 12.42 12.79
N PHE A 241 17.24 12.95 11.71
CA PHE A 241 17.91 12.96 10.41
C PHE A 241 19.11 13.91 10.44
N ARG A 242 20.29 13.38 10.19
CA ARG A 242 21.52 14.21 10.18
C ARG A 242 21.62 15.06 8.92
N VAL A 243 21.14 14.50 7.82
CA VAL A 243 21.52 15.01 6.52
C VAL A 243 20.39 15.77 5.90
N ARG A 244 20.36 17.06 6.15
CA ARG A 244 19.63 18.00 5.32
C ARG A 244 20.47 19.22 5.03
N ALA A 245 20.23 19.78 3.82
CA ALA A 245 20.87 21.02 3.39
C ALA A 245 20.86 22.05 4.51
N ALA A 246 21.92 22.86 4.57
CA ALA A 246 22.22 23.83 5.61
C ALA A 246 21.08 24.77 6.06
N ASN A 247 19.97 24.79 5.34
CA ASN A 247 18.80 25.64 5.60
C ASN A 247 17.61 24.92 6.24
N PHE A 248 17.71 23.64 6.55
CA PHE A 248 16.63 22.89 7.24
C PHE A 248 17.08 22.55 8.65
N SER A 249 16.30 22.94 9.65
CA SER A 249 16.46 22.40 11.01
C SER A 249 16.52 20.88 10.97
N PRO A 250 17.43 20.24 11.71
CA PRO A 250 17.39 18.78 11.85
C PRO A 250 16.02 18.43 12.40
N PHE A 251 15.21 17.68 11.64
CA PHE A 251 13.94 17.25 12.14
C PHE A 251 14.00 15.84 12.67
N GLU A 252 13.06 15.60 13.57
CA GLU A 252 12.94 14.34 14.25
C GLU A 252 12.50 13.24 13.30
N ALA A 253 13.12 12.08 13.41
CA ALA A 253 12.63 10.87 12.83
C ALA A 253 11.44 10.37 13.64
N ASN A 254 10.34 10.07 12.96
CA ASN A 254 9.10 9.61 13.58
C ASN A 254 8.59 8.36 12.85
N SER A 255 7.65 7.63 13.47
CA SER A 255 6.92 6.54 12.85
C SER A 255 7.86 5.51 12.18
N GLY A 256 7.60 5.12 10.92
CA GLY A 256 8.39 4.14 10.19
C GLY A 256 9.86 4.51 10.02
N ASN A 257 10.17 5.79 9.85
CA ASN A 257 11.56 6.23 9.68
C ASN A 257 12.37 6.06 10.99
N LEU A 258 11.79 6.36 12.15
CA LEU A 258 12.45 6.13 13.43
C LEU A 258 12.75 4.65 13.64
N ILE A 259 11.81 3.78 13.30
CA ILE A 259 12.02 2.33 13.39
C ILE A 259 13.11 1.85 12.42
N ASP A 260 13.15 2.37 11.19
CA ASP A 260 14.20 2.02 10.23
C ASP A 260 15.59 2.46 10.70
N MET A 261 15.71 3.67 11.25
CA MET A 261 16.98 4.17 11.82
C MET A 261 17.34 3.44 13.12
N GLY A 262 16.36 3.13 13.97
CA GLY A 262 16.54 2.30 15.15
C GLY A 262 17.05 0.91 14.81
N ARG A 263 16.52 0.30 13.73
CA ARG A 263 17.02 -0.98 13.21
C ARG A 263 18.48 -0.91 12.77
N VAL A 264 18.86 0.16 12.09
CA VAL A 264 20.26 0.40 11.69
C VAL A 264 21.16 0.46 12.93
N LYS A 265 20.80 1.26 13.91
CA LYS A 265 21.63 1.47 15.11
C LYS A 265 21.67 0.26 16.04
N LEU A 266 20.54 -0.43 16.23
CA LEU A 266 20.51 -1.61 17.09
C LEU A 266 21.43 -2.72 16.56
N ILE A 267 21.35 -3.02 15.25
CA ILE A 267 22.20 -4.08 14.67
C ILE A 267 23.66 -3.64 14.59
N SER A 268 23.94 -2.34 14.30
CA SER A 268 25.30 -1.80 14.38
C SER A 268 25.86 -1.95 15.79
N GLY A 269 25.12 -1.58 16.84
CA GLY A 269 25.53 -1.71 18.23
C GLY A 269 25.82 -3.16 18.63
N ILE A 270 25.03 -4.13 18.18
CA ILE A 270 25.27 -5.56 18.42
C ILE A 270 26.56 -6.02 17.72
N LEU A 271 26.78 -5.66 16.44
CA LEU A 271 27.99 -5.97 15.68
C LEU A 271 29.26 -5.38 16.32
N ARG A 272 29.15 -4.18 16.85
CA ARG A 272 30.22 -3.43 17.52
C ARG A 272 30.43 -3.87 18.96
N LYS A 273 29.51 -4.67 19.52
CA LYS A 273 29.47 -5.09 20.93
C LYS A 273 29.36 -3.91 21.90
N ASP A 274 28.54 -2.91 21.55
CA ASP A 274 28.34 -1.68 22.31
C ASP A 274 26.99 -1.70 23.07
N ASP A 275 27.01 -2.08 24.34
CA ASP A 275 25.82 -2.16 25.19
C ASP A 275 25.13 -0.81 25.39
N LEU A 276 25.88 0.29 25.37
CA LEU A 276 25.34 1.63 25.55
C LEU A 276 24.54 2.04 24.30
N GLU A 277 25.11 1.82 23.12
CA GLU A 277 24.43 2.08 21.85
C GLU A 277 23.15 1.25 21.72
N ILE A 278 23.20 -0.03 22.10
CA ILE A 278 22.03 -0.92 22.14
C ILE A 278 20.94 -0.35 23.03
N SER A 279 21.28 -0.02 24.28
CA SER A 279 20.33 0.52 25.27
C SER A 279 19.72 1.85 24.84
N ASP A 280 20.53 2.79 24.34
CA ASP A 280 20.05 4.11 23.93
C ASP A 280 19.20 4.04 22.67
N THR A 281 19.52 3.11 21.75
CA THR A 281 18.68 2.84 20.57
C THR A 281 17.32 2.28 20.97
N ILE A 282 17.25 1.36 21.93
CA ILE A 282 15.96 0.83 22.42
C ILE A 282 15.11 1.94 23.01
N LYS A 283 15.68 2.80 23.87
CA LYS A 283 14.97 3.99 24.38
C LYS A 283 14.47 4.92 23.27
N ALA A 284 15.23 5.07 22.19
CA ALA A 284 14.81 5.84 21.04
C ALA A 284 13.63 5.19 20.32
N ILE A 285 13.67 3.87 20.11
CA ILE A 285 12.58 3.08 19.49
C ILE A 285 11.29 3.20 20.34
N GLU A 286 11.40 3.19 21.65
CA GLU A 286 10.24 3.28 22.55
C GLU A 286 9.41 4.57 22.40
N LYS A 287 9.97 5.63 21.80
CA LYS A 287 9.24 6.87 21.53
C LYS A 287 8.06 6.70 20.59
N VAL A 288 8.06 5.64 19.74
CA VAL A 288 6.91 5.38 18.83
C VAL A 288 5.65 4.92 19.56
N PHE A 289 5.77 4.39 20.78
CA PHE A 289 4.65 3.83 21.55
C PHE A 289 3.79 4.91 22.25
N THR A 290 3.72 6.10 21.67
CA THR A 290 2.96 7.22 22.21
C THR A 290 1.86 7.60 21.22
N LEU A 291 0.63 7.76 21.72
CA LEU A 291 -0.45 8.39 20.96
C LEU A 291 -0.20 9.91 20.91
N VAL A 292 -0.52 10.51 19.77
CA VAL A 292 -0.34 11.94 19.53
C VAL A 292 -1.68 12.62 19.29
N ASP A 293 -1.75 13.91 19.63
CA ASP A 293 -2.89 14.78 19.34
C ASP A 293 -2.62 15.68 18.13
N GLU A 294 -1.35 15.89 17.78
CA GLU A 294 -0.89 16.60 16.58
C GLU A 294 0.44 16.03 16.07
N GLY A 295 0.77 16.27 14.81
CA GLY A 295 2.04 15.85 14.24
C GLY A 295 2.00 14.43 13.64
N ASN A 296 3.18 13.84 13.48
CA ASN A 296 3.33 12.48 12.97
C ASN A 296 3.10 11.45 14.08
N GLY A 297 2.37 10.39 13.80
CA GLY A 297 2.16 9.29 14.74
C GLY A 297 0.76 8.72 14.72
N PHE A 298 0.48 7.82 15.67
CA PHE A 298 -0.84 7.24 15.87
C PHE A 298 -1.70 8.13 16.78
N TYR A 299 -2.95 8.32 16.37
CA TYR A 299 -3.97 9.08 17.10
C TYR A 299 -4.94 8.13 17.81
N GLN A 300 -5.67 8.67 18.82
CA GLN A 300 -6.63 7.90 19.60
C GLN A 300 -7.73 7.23 18.78
N ASP A 301 -8.11 7.82 17.64
CA ASP A 301 -9.15 7.29 16.75
C ASP A 301 -8.66 6.19 15.78
N GLY A 302 -7.40 5.76 15.94
CA GLY A 302 -6.74 4.77 15.06
C GLY A 302 -6.11 5.36 13.81
N SER A 303 -6.20 6.68 13.59
CA SER A 303 -5.50 7.34 12.49
C SER A 303 -4.00 7.20 12.64
N LEU A 304 -3.28 7.01 11.52
CA LEU A 304 -1.84 7.24 11.43
C LEU A 304 -1.57 8.33 10.42
N ILE A 305 -0.97 9.42 10.90
CA ILE A 305 -0.53 10.54 10.06
C ILE A 305 1.00 10.54 9.99
N ASP A 306 1.53 10.78 8.81
CA ASP A 306 2.96 10.99 8.59
C ASP A 306 3.18 12.15 7.61
N HIS A 307 4.43 12.58 7.41
CA HIS A 307 4.80 13.69 6.53
C HIS A 307 4.11 15.01 6.85
N VAL A 308 3.89 15.28 8.14
CA VAL A 308 3.39 16.57 8.59
C VAL A 308 4.40 17.66 8.27
N VAL A 309 3.95 18.71 7.58
CA VAL A 309 4.81 19.83 7.17
C VAL A 309 5.10 20.74 8.38
N THR A 310 6.37 20.86 8.74
CA THR A 310 6.84 21.65 9.89
C THR A 310 7.28 23.07 9.53
N ASN A 311 7.46 23.39 8.24
CA ASN A 311 7.82 24.73 7.80
C ASN A 311 6.63 25.68 7.93
N ALA A 312 6.68 26.62 8.86
CA ALA A 312 5.62 27.60 9.14
C ALA A 312 5.29 28.54 7.96
N GLN A 313 6.21 28.73 7.02
CA GLN A 313 5.97 29.52 5.79
C GLN A 313 5.28 28.71 4.69
N SER A 314 5.17 27.41 4.84
CA SER A 314 4.44 26.57 3.88
C SER A 314 2.94 26.73 4.09
N PRO A 315 2.14 26.84 3.01
CA PRO A 315 0.68 26.79 3.10
C PRO A 315 0.17 25.42 3.53
N LEU A 316 1.04 24.37 3.52
CA LEU A 316 0.76 23.03 4.05
C LEU A 316 1.17 22.86 5.52
N TYR A 317 1.58 23.94 6.21
CA TYR A 317 2.03 23.88 7.60
C TYR A 317 1.03 23.12 8.50
N LYS A 318 1.54 22.20 9.29
CA LYS A 318 0.80 21.27 10.16
C LYS A 318 -0.15 20.30 9.44
N LYS A 319 -0.09 20.17 8.14
CA LYS A 319 -0.92 19.21 7.38
C LYS A 319 -0.12 17.96 7.05
N GLY A 320 -0.66 16.81 7.35
CA GLY A 320 -0.04 15.50 7.10
C GLY A 320 -0.81 14.65 6.11
N ILE A 321 -0.34 13.44 5.92
CA ILE A 321 -0.90 12.44 5.01
C ILE A 321 -1.38 11.22 5.81
N ALA A 322 -2.51 10.65 5.42
CA ALA A 322 -2.97 9.35 5.91
C ALA A 322 -2.03 8.25 5.39
N TYR A 323 -1.24 7.64 6.29
CA TYR A 323 -0.13 6.78 5.87
C TYR A 323 -0.05 5.42 6.55
N THR A 324 -1.14 4.92 7.12
CA THR A 324 -1.17 3.60 7.76
C THR A 324 -0.71 2.51 6.81
N GLY A 325 -1.16 2.51 5.54
CA GLY A 325 -0.84 1.50 4.53
C GLY A 325 0.53 1.64 3.84
N ALA A 326 1.40 2.57 4.29
CA ALA A 326 2.76 2.71 3.78
C ALA A 326 3.76 2.90 4.92
N TYR A 327 3.84 4.08 5.56
CA TYR A 327 4.74 4.30 6.70
C TYR A 327 4.35 3.46 7.93
N GLY A 328 3.05 3.22 8.12
CA GLY A 328 2.57 2.26 9.11
C GLY A 328 3.06 0.83 8.83
N ASN A 329 3.05 0.39 7.56
CA ASN A 329 3.62 -0.90 7.19
C ASN A 329 5.12 -0.98 7.51
N VAL A 330 5.90 0.08 7.23
CA VAL A 330 7.33 0.13 7.57
C VAL A 330 7.53 0.01 9.08
N LEU A 331 6.70 0.73 9.88
CA LEU A 331 6.76 0.71 11.31
C LEU A 331 6.48 -0.70 11.86
N ILE A 332 5.34 -1.30 11.48
CA ILE A 332 4.94 -2.61 12.02
C ILE A 332 5.86 -3.74 11.54
N ASP A 333 6.36 -3.69 10.28
CA ASP A 333 7.35 -4.65 9.77
C ASP A 333 8.68 -4.54 10.53
N GLY A 334 9.14 -3.32 10.78
CA GLY A 334 10.36 -3.08 11.56
C GLY A 334 10.23 -3.58 13.00
N LEU A 335 9.15 -3.25 13.70
CA LEU A 335 8.90 -3.71 15.07
C LEU A 335 8.79 -5.24 15.13
N SER A 336 8.12 -5.87 14.17
CA SER A 336 8.01 -7.34 14.11
C SER A 336 9.36 -8.05 13.99
N GLN A 337 10.37 -7.37 13.43
CA GLN A 337 11.73 -7.87 13.32
C GLN A 337 12.58 -7.55 14.56
N LEU A 338 12.40 -6.37 15.15
CA LEU A 338 13.24 -5.90 16.25
C LEU A 338 12.84 -6.44 17.61
N ILE A 339 11.54 -6.60 17.88
CA ILE A 339 11.06 -7.05 19.20
C ILE A 339 11.66 -8.39 19.62
N PRO A 340 11.77 -9.43 18.75
CA PRO A 340 12.41 -10.70 19.14
C PRO A 340 13.86 -10.55 19.57
N ILE A 341 14.58 -9.55 19.00
CA ILE A 341 15.97 -9.24 19.38
C ILE A 341 15.98 -8.47 20.69
N ILE A 342 15.19 -7.40 20.78
CA ILE A 342 15.13 -6.50 21.94
C ILE A 342 14.77 -7.29 23.20
N GLN A 343 13.85 -8.24 23.14
CA GLN A 343 13.45 -9.08 24.26
C GLN A 343 14.57 -9.98 24.81
N LYS A 344 15.61 -10.23 24.01
CA LYS A 344 16.80 -10.97 24.43
C LYS A 344 17.94 -10.07 24.88
N THR A 345 17.81 -8.76 24.74
CA THR A 345 18.81 -7.79 25.22
C THR A 345 18.70 -7.59 26.74
N LYS A 346 19.65 -6.85 27.28
CA LYS A 346 19.64 -6.42 28.71
C LYS A 346 18.57 -5.35 29.00
N SER A 347 17.88 -4.84 27.97
CA SER A 347 16.86 -3.79 28.05
C SER A 347 15.61 -4.22 27.26
N PRO A 348 14.84 -5.22 27.71
CA PRO A 348 13.66 -5.71 27.00
C PRO A 348 12.52 -4.65 27.02
N ILE A 349 11.69 -4.66 25.96
CA ILE A 349 10.46 -3.84 25.91
C ILE A 349 9.45 -4.34 26.96
N GLU A 350 8.84 -3.43 27.66
CA GLU A 350 7.83 -3.71 28.69
C GLU A 350 6.49 -4.17 28.10
N ALA A 351 5.67 -4.87 28.91
CA ALA A 351 4.40 -5.47 28.47
C ALA A 351 3.36 -4.43 27.99
N ASP A 352 3.37 -3.22 28.51
CA ASP A 352 2.48 -2.13 28.11
C ASP A 352 2.73 -1.68 26.67
N LYS A 353 3.96 -1.76 26.18
CA LYS A 353 4.30 -1.49 24.79
C LYS A 353 3.72 -2.54 23.84
N MET A 354 3.72 -3.80 24.25
CA MET A 354 3.04 -4.86 23.49
C MET A 354 1.52 -4.62 23.40
N ALA A 355 0.90 -4.18 24.50
CA ALA A 355 -0.53 -3.80 24.50
C ALA A 355 -0.82 -2.67 23.49
N THR A 356 0.09 -1.69 23.38
CA THR A 356 -0.01 -0.62 22.38
C THR A 356 0.04 -1.16 20.94
N ILE A 357 0.92 -2.12 20.67
CA ILE A 357 1.00 -2.77 19.33
C ILE A 357 -0.30 -3.50 19.00
N TYR A 358 -0.88 -4.25 19.94
CA TYR A 358 -2.16 -4.92 19.73
C TYR A 358 -3.30 -3.91 19.51
N HIS A 359 -3.26 -2.77 20.19
CA HIS A 359 -4.21 -1.69 19.95
C HIS A 359 -4.10 -1.16 18.53
N TRP A 360 -2.90 -0.84 18.03
CA TRP A 360 -2.70 -0.38 16.65
C TRP A 360 -3.15 -1.42 15.62
N ILE A 361 -2.79 -2.70 15.82
CA ILE A 361 -3.20 -3.76 14.89
C ILE A 361 -4.73 -3.79 14.76
N ASN A 362 -5.45 -3.75 15.88
CA ASN A 362 -6.90 -3.89 15.89
C ASN A 362 -7.64 -2.62 15.44
N HIS A 363 -7.12 -1.42 15.74
CA HIS A 363 -7.83 -0.16 15.52
C HIS A 363 -7.31 0.64 14.33
N SER A 364 -6.07 0.41 13.88
CA SER A 364 -5.48 1.13 12.77
C SER A 364 -5.29 0.28 11.52
N PHE A 365 -4.80 -0.98 11.66
CA PHE A 365 -4.50 -1.83 10.51
C PHE A 365 -5.68 -2.70 10.04
N PHE A 366 -6.25 -3.51 10.92
CA PHE A 366 -7.33 -4.43 10.51
C PHE A 366 -8.55 -3.75 9.89
N PRO A 367 -8.99 -2.54 10.32
CA PRO A 367 -10.14 -1.89 9.69
C PRO A 367 -9.91 -1.42 8.25
N ILE A 368 -8.66 -1.36 7.79
CA ILE A 368 -8.31 -0.94 6.42
C ILE A 368 -7.72 -2.07 5.57
N ILE A 369 -7.76 -3.31 6.07
CA ILE A 369 -7.35 -4.49 5.29
C ILE A 369 -8.60 -5.33 5.00
N VAL A 370 -8.91 -5.48 3.72
CA VAL A 370 -10.10 -6.18 3.23
C VAL A 370 -9.67 -7.31 2.31
N ARG A 371 -10.02 -8.57 2.65
CA ARG A 371 -9.71 -9.75 1.81
C ARG A 371 -8.23 -9.81 1.38
N GLY A 372 -7.34 -9.42 2.29
CA GLY A 372 -5.89 -9.42 2.05
C GLY A 372 -5.35 -8.18 1.33
N GLU A 373 -6.19 -7.23 0.90
CA GLU A 373 -5.73 -5.99 0.30
C GLU A 373 -5.83 -4.78 1.26
N MET A 374 -4.89 -3.85 1.14
CA MET A 374 -4.87 -2.60 1.89
C MET A 374 -5.70 -1.53 1.18
N MET A 375 -6.56 -0.82 1.91
CA MET A 375 -7.31 0.30 1.33
C MET A 375 -6.37 1.42 0.86
N ASP A 376 -6.40 1.72 -0.43
CA ASP A 376 -5.49 2.66 -1.09
C ASP A 376 -5.56 4.08 -0.52
N MET A 377 -6.69 4.48 0.07
CA MET A 377 -6.86 5.81 0.71
C MET A 377 -5.88 6.08 1.87
N THR A 378 -5.19 5.07 2.39
CA THR A 378 -4.24 5.17 3.49
C THR A 378 -2.78 4.97 3.06
N ARG A 379 -2.51 4.98 1.74
CA ARG A 379 -1.19 4.63 1.19
C ARG A 379 -0.40 5.83 0.64
N GLY A 380 -1.01 7.03 0.65
CA GLY A 380 -0.40 8.26 0.15
C GLY A 380 0.16 8.08 -1.27
N ARG A 381 1.38 8.55 -1.53
CA ARG A 381 2.00 8.45 -2.87
C ARG A 381 2.35 7.02 -3.29
N SER A 382 2.36 6.05 -2.37
CA SER A 382 2.71 4.65 -2.68
C SER A 382 1.73 3.97 -3.65
N ILE A 383 0.53 4.53 -3.87
CA ILE A 383 -0.42 4.05 -4.89
C ILE A 383 0.14 4.12 -6.31
N SER A 384 1.15 4.95 -6.56
CA SER A 384 1.81 5.10 -7.88
C SER A 384 2.88 4.03 -8.16
N ARG A 385 3.11 3.08 -7.24
CA ARG A 385 4.18 2.07 -7.36
C ARG A 385 3.66 0.77 -7.95
N PHE A 386 4.15 0.38 -9.11
CA PHE A 386 3.82 -0.89 -9.77
C PHE A 386 3.96 -2.10 -8.82
N ASN A 387 5.07 -2.17 -8.11
CA ASN A 387 5.44 -3.29 -7.24
C ASN A 387 4.86 -3.23 -5.82
N ALA A 388 3.93 -2.31 -5.56
CA ALA A 388 3.30 -2.13 -4.26
C ALA A 388 1.80 -1.88 -4.40
N GLN A 389 1.11 -2.61 -5.28
CA GLN A 389 -0.34 -2.51 -5.41
C GLN A 389 -1.08 -3.01 -4.16
N SER A 390 -2.37 -2.81 -4.06
CA SER A 390 -3.13 -2.93 -2.79
C SER A 390 -2.98 -4.30 -2.08
N HIS A 391 -2.94 -5.42 -2.82
CA HIS A 391 -2.71 -6.74 -2.22
C HIS A 391 -1.29 -6.91 -1.71
N VAL A 392 -0.29 -6.39 -2.42
CA VAL A 392 1.10 -6.41 -1.94
C VAL A 392 1.22 -5.67 -0.61
N ALA A 393 0.64 -4.47 -0.53
CA ALA A 393 0.66 -3.66 0.69
C ALA A 393 -0.11 -4.33 1.85
N GLY A 394 -1.23 -5.02 1.55
CA GLY A 394 -1.98 -5.78 2.53
C GLY A 394 -1.20 -6.96 3.09
N ILE A 395 -0.55 -7.74 2.23
CA ILE A 395 0.27 -8.89 2.65
C ILE A 395 1.52 -8.43 3.41
N GLU A 396 2.12 -7.30 3.07
CA GLU A 396 3.23 -6.74 3.86
C GLU A 396 2.84 -6.45 5.31
N ALA A 397 1.65 -5.88 5.54
CA ALA A 397 1.12 -5.68 6.88
C ALA A 397 0.80 -7.01 7.57
N LEU A 398 0.07 -7.92 6.90
CA LEU A 398 -0.35 -9.20 7.47
C LEU A 398 0.85 -10.10 7.81
N ARG A 399 1.91 -10.09 7.00
CA ARG A 399 3.18 -10.78 7.30
C ARG A 399 3.81 -10.27 8.59
N ALA A 400 3.89 -8.95 8.75
CA ALA A 400 4.44 -8.34 9.95
C ALA A 400 3.58 -8.66 11.20
N ILE A 401 2.25 -8.58 11.06
CA ILE A 401 1.32 -8.92 12.14
C ILE A 401 1.41 -10.43 12.49
N LEU A 402 1.67 -11.30 11.51
CA LEU A 402 1.86 -12.74 11.75
C LEU A 402 3.12 -13.01 12.59
N ARG A 403 4.24 -12.32 12.33
CA ARG A 403 5.44 -12.42 13.17
C ARG A 403 5.15 -11.95 14.60
N ILE A 404 4.35 -10.88 14.77
CA ILE A 404 3.92 -10.43 16.10
C ILE A 404 3.03 -11.46 16.77
N ALA A 405 2.08 -12.05 16.03
CA ALA A 405 1.22 -13.10 16.56
C ALA A 405 2.01 -14.32 17.04
N ASP A 406 3.07 -14.69 16.31
CA ASP A 406 3.89 -15.85 16.65
C ASP A 406 4.65 -15.66 17.96
N MET A 407 5.11 -14.43 18.26
CA MET A 407 5.76 -14.12 19.54
C MET A 407 4.80 -13.76 20.68
N SER A 408 3.49 -13.64 20.40
CA SER A 408 2.47 -13.22 21.38
C SER A 408 2.03 -14.38 22.26
N GLU A 409 1.54 -14.05 23.46
CA GLU A 409 0.85 -14.99 24.35
C GLU A 409 -0.65 -15.03 24.07
N GLU A 410 -1.32 -16.07 24.58
CA GLU A 410 -2.77 -16.13 24.53
C GLU A 410 -3.41 -15.07 25.47
N PRO A 411 -4.57 -14.49 25.10
CA PRO A 411 -5.40 -14.83 23.95
C PRO A 411 -5.03 -14.11 22.64
N HIS A 412 -4.04 -13.22 22.65
CA HIS A 412 -3.67 -12.37 21.49
C HIS A 412 -3.20 -13.21 20.30
N ARG A 413 -2.41 -14.25 20.53
CA ARG A 413 -1.89 -15.14 19.49
C ARG A 413 -3.01 -15.72 18.63
N LEU A 414 -3.97 -16.36 19.25
CA LEU A 414 -5.08 -16.99 18.53
C LEU A 414 -5.95 -15.95 17.81
N ALA A 415 -6.27 -14.83 18.46
CA ALA A 415 -7.09 -13.78 17.87
C ALA A 415 -6.44 -13.20 16.60
N LEU A 416 -5.14 -12.88 16.64
CA LEU A 416 -4.39 -12.35 15.50
C LEU A 416 -4.28 -13.40 14.39
N LYS A 417 -3.88 -14.65 14.72
CA LYS A 417 -3.77 -15.74 13.75
C LYS A 417 -5.11 -16.02 13.04
N THR A 418 -6.21 -16.03 13.78
CA THR A 418 -7.57 -16.20 13.23
C THR A 418 -7.92 -15.08 12.24
N ARG A 419 -7.67 -13.81 12.60
CA ARG A 419 -7.95 -12.67 11.73
C ARG A 419 -7.10 -12.70 10.46
N ILE A 420 -5.80 -12.97 10.59
CA ILE A 420 -4.87 -13.06 9.44
C ILE A 420 -5.28 -14.19 8.51
N LYS A 421 -5.50 -15.40 9.05
CA LYS A 421 -5.93 -16.57 8.27
C LYS A 421 -7.21 -16.29 7.49
N THR A 422 -8.18 -15.64 8.13
CA THR A 422 -9.44 -15.24 7.48
C THR A 422 -9.21 -14.30 6.30
N LEU A 423 -8.45 -13.22 6.51
CA LEU A 423 -8.19 -12.21 5.47
C LEU A 423 -7.41 -12.80 4.30
N VAL A 424 -6.39 -13.62 4.57
CA VAL A 424 -5.59 -14.28 3.52
C VAL A 424 -6.46 -15.27 2.73
N THR A 425 -7.26 -16.09 3.42
CA THR A 425 -8.13 -17.08 2.76
C THR A 425 -9.16 -16.41 1.85
N GLN A 426 -9.71 -15.27 2.25
CA GLN A 426 -10.65 -14.49 1.43
C GLN A 426 -10.00 -13.93 0.16
N GLY A 427 -8.68 -13.62 0.18
CA GLY A 427 -7.94 -13.10 -0.96
C GLY A 427 -7.33 -14.15 -1.89
N ASN A 428 -7.22 -15.39 -1.43
CA ASN A 428 -6.49 -16.47 -2.15
C ASN A 428 -7.03 -16.79 -3.54
N ALA A 429 -8.28 -16.51 -3.84
CA ALA A 429 -8.86 -16.71 -5.16
C ALA A 429 -8.22 -15.79 -6.24
N PHE A 430 -7.67 -14.67 -5.82
CA PHE A 430 -7.05 -13.68 -6.70
C PHE A 430 -5.52 -13.63 -6.56
N TYR A 431 -5.01 -13.73 -5.33
CA TYR A 431 -3.62 -13.40 -5.02
C TYR A 431 -2.92 -14.51 -4.25
N ASN A 432 -1.78 -15.01 -4.79
CA ASN A 432 -0.94 -15.96 -4.08
C ASN A 432 -0.11 -15.24 -3.01
N VAL A 433 -0.40 -15.50 -1.72
CA VAL A 433 0.29 -14.85 -0.60
C VAL A 433 1.80 -15.07 -0.61
N TYR A 434 2.27 -16.23 -1.08
CA TYR A 434 3.69 -16.59 -1.09
C TYR A 434 4.54 -15.75 -2.04
N ASP A 435 3.96 -15.14 -3.07
CA ASP A 435 4.67 -14.31 -4.04
C ASP A 435 5.32 -13.06 -3.41
N ASN A 436 4.84 -12.63 -2.23
CA ASN A 436 5.35 -11.43 -1.53
C ASN A 436 5.94 -11.69 -0.15
N LEU A 437 6.15 -12.94 0.22
CA LEU A 437 6.94 -13.28 1.41
C LEU A 437 8.43 -13.11 1.10
N LYS A 438 9.21 -12.66 2.09
CA LYS A 438 10.57 -12.16 1.88
C LYS A 438 11.65 -13.10 2.40
N THR A 439 11.30 -14.08 3.24
CA THR A 439 12.24 -15.02 3.86
C THR A 439 11.61 -16.41 3.98
N TYR A 440 12.46 -17.44 4.16
CA TYR A 440 11.96 -18.79 4.45
C TYR A 440 11.16 -18.85 5.75
N HIS A 441 11.52 -18.04 6.73
CA HIS A 441 10.77 -17.92 7.98
C HIS A 441 9.34 -17.42 7.74
N ASP A 442 9.17 -16.40 6.92
CA ASP A 442 7.82 -15.88 6.56
C ASP A 442 6.97 -16.94 5.86
N ILE A 443 7.57 -17.68 4.92
CA ILE A 443 6.90 -18.77 4.19
C ILE A 443 6.47 -19.87 5.16
N LYS A 444 7.35 -20.26 6.08
CA LYS A 444 7.05 -21.26 7.12
C LYS A 444 5.87 -20.83 7.98
N LEU A 445 5.93 -19.63 8.58
CA LEU A 445 4.87 -19.10 9.43
C LEU A 445 3.51 -19.05 8.72
N MET A 446 3.50 -18.57 7.47
CA MET A 446 2.27 -18.48 6.69
C MET A 446 1.71 -19.87 6.36
N LYS A 447 2.57 -20.82 6.00
CA LYS A 447 2.16 -22.19 5.70
C LYS A 447 1.62 -22.91 6.93
N GLU A 448 2.31 -22.78 8.06
CA GLU A 448 1.85 -23.30 9.35
C GLU A 448 0.47 -22.72 9.71
N LEU A 449 0.30 -21.39 9.61
CA LEU A 449 -0.99 -20.73 9.86
C LEU A 449 -2.11 -21.28 8.97
N LEU A 450 -1.88 -21.35 7.66
CA LEU A 450 -2.92 -21.77 6.71
C LEU A 450 -3.30 -23.25 6.87
N SER A 451 -2.35 -24.11 7.26
CA SER A 451 -2.58 -25.54 7.50
C SER A 451 -3.08 -25.89 8.91
N ASP A 452 -2.93 -24.99 9.88
CA ASP A 452 -3.34 -25.23 11.28
C ASP A 452 -4.87 -25.26 11.40
N THR A 453 -5.44 -26.43 11.58
CA THR A 453 -6.89 -26.63 11.73
C THR A 453 -7.44 -26.13 13.07
N SER A 454 -6.59 -25.89 14.07
CA SER A 454 -7.00 -25.31 15.36
C SER A 454 -7.26 -23.80 15.26
N VAL A 455 -6.74 -23.13 14.24
CA VAL A 455 -7.00 -21.71 13.94
C VAL A 455 -8.14 -21.63 12.93
N PRO A 456 -9.35 -21.16 13.34
CA PRO A 456 -10.49 -21.13 12.44
C PRO A 456 -10.42 -20.01 11.40
N VAL A 457 -11.08 -20.23 10.26
CA VAL A 457 -11.51 -19.15 9.35
C VAL A 457 -12.88 -18.68 9.82
N GLN A 458 -13.04 -17.41 10.13
CA GLN A 458 -14.27 -16.85 10.68
C GLN A 458 -14.90 -15.83 9.73
N LYS A 459 -16.25 -15.78 9.73
CA LYS A 459 -16.93 -14.63 9.14
C LYS A 459 -16.63 -13.40 10.00
N LEU A 460 -16.13 -12.35 9.38
CA LEU A 460 -15.80 -11.12 10.08
C LEU A 460 -17.07 -10.39 10.52
N ASP A 461 -17.04 -9.78 11.70
CA ASP A 461 -18.12 -8.91 12.15
C ASP A 461 -18.13 -7.61 11.36
N SER A 462 -19.30 -7.01 11.21
CA SER A 462 -19.43 -5.67 10.66
C SER A 462 -18.75 -4.64 11.56
N TYR A 463 -18.09 -3.67 10.95
CA TYR A 463 -17.47 -2.57 11.69
C TYR A 463 -17.57 -1.25 10.92
N VAL A 464 -17.49 -0.17 11.68
CA VAL A 464 -17.25 1.20 11.19
C VAL A 464 -16.06 1.77 11.94
N ALA A 465 -15.08 2.30 11.24
CA ALA A 465 -13.93 3.02 11.75
C ALA A 465 -13.90 4.44 11.21
N SER A 466 -14.12 5.41 12.12
CA SER A 466 -14.10 6.85 11.80
C SER A 466 -12.73 7.41 12.18
N PHE A 467 -11.86 7.55 11.20
CA PHE A 467 -10.51 8.08 11.35
C PHE A 467 -10.49 9.59 11.12
N ASN A 468 -11.10 10.35 12.04
CA ASN A 468 -11.30 11.79 11.85
C ASN A 468 -9.99 12.59 11.84
N SER A 469 -8.95 12.11 12.53
CA SER A 469 -7.65 12.79 12.54
C SER A 469 -6.95 12.72 11.17
N MET A 470 -7.18 11.67 10.38
CA MET A 470 -6.67 11.55 9.01
C MET A 470 -7.74 11.72 7.91
N ASP A 471 -8.94 12.20 8.27
CA ASP A 471 -10.06 12.47 7.35
C ASP A 471 -10.48 11.25 6.49
N LYS A 472 -10.51 10.05 7.08
CA LYS A 472 -10.91 8.81 6.41
C LYS A 472 -12.03 8.10 7.17
N LEU A 473 -12.84 7.35 6.43
CA LEU A 473 -13.84 6.45 6.99
C LEU A 473 -13.71 5.10 6.30
N ALA A 474 -13.70 4.03 7.09
CA ALA A 474 -13.73 2.65 6.59
C ALA A 474 -14.88 1.90 7.26
N LEU A 475 -15.55 1.03 6.50
CA LEU A 475 -16.52 0.10 7.05
C LEU A 475 -16.48 -1.24 6.33
N TYR A 476 -16.91 -2.28 7.01
CA TYR A 476 -17.23 -3.58 6.45
C TYR A 476 -18.63 -4.01 6.87
N ASN A 477 -19.43 -4.45 5.92
CA ASN A 477 -20.78 -4.97 6.13
C ASN A 477 -20.80 -6.48 5.86
N ASN A 478 -20.86 -7.28 6.91
CA ASN A 478 -20.80 -8.74 6.80
C ASN A 478 -22.08 -9.38 6.28
N LYS A 479 -23.22 -8.68 6.35
CA LYS A 479 -24.50 -9.17 5.86
C LYS A 479 -24.57 -9.17 4.33
N HIS A 480 -24.03 -8.09 3.74
CA HIS A 480 -24.01 -7.88 2.28
C HIS A 480 -22.61 -8.07 1.68
N ASP A 481 -21.62 -8.43 2.51
CA ASP A 481 -20.26 -8.83 2.17
C ASP A 481 -19.51 -7.84 1.26
N PHE A 482 -19.51 -6.57 1.66
CA PHE A 482 -18.72 -5.52 1.02
C PHE A 482 -18.01 -4.66 2.06
N ALA A 483 -16.93 -4.00 1.65
CA ALA A 483 -16.34 -2.91 2.41
C ALA A 483 -16.40 -1.61 1.61
N PHE A 484 -16.47 -0.50 2.35
CA PHE A 484 -16.52 0.84 1.79
C PHE A 484 -15.48 1.73 2.46
N GLY A 485 -14.70 2.44 1.66
CA GLY A 485 -13.78 3.46 2.10
C GLY A 485 -14.19 4.83 1.58
N LEU A 486 -14.04 5.88 2.41
CA LEU A 486 -14.26 7.26 2.03
C LEU A 486 -13.02 8.09 2.34
N SER A 487 -12.50 8.77 1.33
CA SER A 487 -11.30 9.61 1.42
C SER A 487 -11.68 11.07 1.32
N MET A 488 -11.49 11.79 2.41
CA MET A 488 -11.71 13.24 2.56
C MET A 488 -10.38 13.93 2.90
N PHE A 489 -10.35 15.25 2.88
CA PHE A 489 -9.27 16.07 3.42
C PHE A 489 -9.83 17.32 4.09
N SER A 490 -9.02 17.94 4.96
CA SER A 490 -9.40 19.13 5.71
C SER A 490 -8.20 20.05 6.00
N ASN A 491 -8.34 20.92 6.98
CA ASN A 491 -7.21 21.72 7.51
C ASN A 491 -6.17 20.86 8.25
N ARG A 492 -6.50 19.62 8.61
CA ARG A 492 -5.60 18.66 9.28
C ARG A 492 -4.73 17.89 8.29
N THR A 493 -5.21 17.67 7.07
CA THR A 493 -4.57 16.78 6.09
C THR A 493 -4.38 17.46 4.74
N GLN A 494 -3.43 16.95 3.96
CA GLN A 494 -3.30 17.29 2.55
C GLN A 494 -4.29 16.47 1.74
N ASN A 495 -4.76 17.01 0.60
CA ASN A 495 -5.63 16.25 -0.31
C ASN A 495 -4.90 15.10 -1.01
N TYR A 496 -3.60 15.24 -1.28
CA TYR A 496 -2.71 14.18 -1.74
C TYR A 496 -1.25 14.56 -1.50
N GLU A 497 -0.35 13.60 -1.65
CA GLU A 497 1.08 13.85 -1.69
C GLU A 497 1.66 13.46 -3.06
N ALA A 498 2.43 14.36 -3.66
CA ALA A 498 3.35 14.05 -4.73
C ALA A 498 4.76 14.46 -4.29
N MET A 499 5.71 13.52 -4.36
CA MET A 499 7.08 13.73 -3.92
C MET A 499 8.03 12.79 -4.68
N ASN A 500 9.25 13.26 -4.99
CA ASN A 500 10.26 12.44 -5.66
C ASN A 500 9.76 11.83 -6.98
N ASN A 501 9.03 12.60 -7.80
CA ASN A 501 8.42 12.16 -9.05
C ASN A 501 7.44 10.96 -8.88
N GLU A 502 6.87 10.77 -7.70
CA GLU A 502 5.84 9.78 -7.42
C GLU A 502 4.48 10.45 -7.25
N ASN A 503 3.41 9.77 -7.67
CA ASN A 503 2.00 10.17 -7.56
C ASN A 503 1.68 11.48 -8.28
N LEU A 504 2.18 11.59 -9.52
CA LEU A 504 2.07 12.81 -10.31
C LEU A 504 0.62 13.25 -10.59
N HIS A 505 -0.34 12.33 -10.55
CA HIS A 505 -1.75 12.53 -10.88
C HIS A 505 -2.70 12.27 -9.69
N GLY A 506 -2.20 12.35 -8.46
CA GLY A 506 -3.00 12.05 -7.26
C GLY A 506 -4.00 13.12 -6.81
N TRP A 507 -4.21 14.17 -7.59
CA TRP A 507 -4.90 15.42 -7.23
C TRP A 507 -6.20 15.27 -6.45
N PHE A 508 -7.07 14.34 -6.87
CA PHE A 508 -8.45 14.23 -6.40
C PHE A 508 -8.71 13.02 -5.51
N THR A 509 -7.64 12.32 -5.08
CA THR A 509 -7.77 11.09 -4.29
C THR A 509 -8.36 11.28 -2.90
N SER A 510 -8.47 12.53 -2.40
CA SER A 510 -9.15 12.84 -1.14
C SER A 510 -10.31 13.84 -1.30
N ASP A 511 -10.78 14.11 -2.50
CA ASP A 511 -11.85 15.08 -2.78
C ASP A 511 -13.25 14.47 -2.60
N GLY A 512 -13.38 13.55 -1.62
CA GLY A 512 -14.57 12.75 -1.40
C GLY A 512 -14.62 11.50 -2.28
N MET A 513 -13.46 11.01 -2.74
CA MET A 513 -13.38 9.73 -3.44
C MET A 513 -13.83 8.59 -2.53
N PHE A 514 -14.67 7.71 -3.06
CA PHE A 514 -15.01 6.48 -2.38
C PHE A 514 -14.34 5.26 -3.01
N TYR A 515 -14.22 4.21 -2.21
CA TYR A 515 -13.69 2.91 -2.58
C TYR A 515 -14.74 1.85 -2.23
N LEU A 516 -15.08 1.00 -3.20
CA LEU A 516 -15.97 -0.15 -2.98
C LEU A 516 -15.20 -1.44 -3.21
N TYR A 517 -15.06 -2.23 -2.14
CA TYR A 517 -14.44 -3.55 -2.13
C TYR A 517 -15.54 -4.61 -2.03
N ASN A 518 -15.72 -5.34 -3.09
CA ASN A 518 -16.68 -6.44 -3.21
C ASN A 518 -15.98 -7.71 -3.69
N ASN A 519 -16.64 -8.64 -4.38
CA ASN A 519 -16.00 -9.86 -4.86
C ASN A 519 -15.11 -9.66 -6.11
N ASP A 520 -15.00 -8.44 -6.63
CA ASP A 520 -13.98 -8.08 -7.63
C ASP A 520 -12.64 -7.80 -6.94
N LEU A 521 -11.93 -8.89 -6.55
CA LEU A 521 -10.71 -8.83 -5.76
C LEU A 521 -9.54 -8.14 -6.49
N GLY A 522 -9.58 -8.08 -7.82
CA GLY A 522 -8.54 -7.44 -8.63
C GLY A 522 -8.76 -5.96 -8.89
N HIS A 523 -9.88 -5.38 -8.44
CA HIS A 523 -10.29 -4.03 -8.84
C HIS A 523 -9.17 -3.00 -8.69
N TYR A 524 -8.54 -2.89 -7.52
CA TYR A 524 -7.49 -1.91 -7.24
C TYR A 524 -6.06 -2.44 -7.46
N SER A 525 -5.88 -3.75 -7.75
CA SER A 525 -4.56 -4.39 -7.89
C SER A 525 -4.12 -4.71 -9.32
N GLU A 526 -5.01 -4.64 -10.31
CA GLU A 526 -4.70 -4.96 -11.71
C GLU A 526 -4.48 -3.67 -12.52
N ASN A 527 -3.42 -2.94 -12.21
CA ASN A 527 -3.04 -1.69 -12.89
C ASN A 527 -4.09 -0.57 -12.81
N TYR A 528 -4.92 -0.54 -11.77
CA TYR A 528 -5.96 0.49 -11.61
C TYR A 528 -5.38 1.89 -11.74
N TRP A 529 -4.39 2.25 -10.94
CA TRP A 529 -3.84 3.61 -10.90
C TRP A 529 -3.09 4.03 -12.16
N ALA A 530 -2.52 3.08 -12.89
CA ALA A 530 -1.86 3.35 -14.18
C ALA A 530 -2.85 3.61 -15.32
N THR A 531 -4.12 3.18 -15.17
CA THR A 531 -5.11 3.19 -16.26
C THR A 531 -6.37 4.00 -15.97
N VAL A 532 -6.71 4.24 -14.70
CA VAL A 532 -7.87 5.06 -14.33
C VAL A 532 -7.72 6.49 -14.84
N ASN A 533 -8.82 7.10 -15.29
CA ASN A 533 -8.81 8.54 -15.60
C ASN A 533 -8.75 9.33 -14.28
N PRO A 534 -7.62 9.99 -13.95
CA PRO A 534 -7.44 10.66 -12.67
C PRO A 534 -8.31 11.90 -12.49
N TYR A 535 -8.97 12.37 -13.56
CA TYR A 535 -9.93 13.48 -13.52
C TYR A 535 -11.36 13.02 -13.20
N ARG A 536 -11.62 11.72 -13.13
CA ARG A 536 -12.95 11.12 -12.98
C ARG A 536 -13.01 10.09 -11.84
N LEU A 537 -12.35 10.38 -10.70
CA LEU A 537 -12.37 9.44 -9.57
C LEU A 537 -13.77 9.34 -8.94
N PRO A 538 -14.22 8.14 -8.53
CA PRO A 538 -15.58 7.92 -8.03
C PRO A 538 -15.94 8.81 -6.84
N GLY A 539 -17.09 9.46 -6.87
CA GLY A 539 -17.59 10.33 -5.79
C GLY A 539 -17.04 11.75 -5.80
N THR A 540 -16.08 12.09 -6.67
CA THR A 540 -15.51 13.45 -6.74
C THR A 540 -16.40 14.41 -7.51
N THR A 541 -16.33 15.71 -7.17
CA THR A 541 -17.00 16.81 -7.89
C THR A 541 -15.93 17.82 -8.25
N GLU A 542 -15.69 18.00 -9.57
CA GLU A 542 -14.58 18.78 -10.08
C GLU A 542 -14.97 19.61 -11.31
N THR A 543 -14.05 20.47 -11.74
CA THR A 543 -14.15 21.18 -13.02
C THR A 543 -13.31 20.48 -14.09
N GLU A 544 -13.55 20.80 -15.37
CA GLU A 544 -12.71 20.31 -16.47
C GLU A 544 -11.31 20.96 -16.51
N GLN A 545 -11.04 21.93 -15.63
CA GLN A 545 -9.71 22.54 -15.53
C GLN A 545 -8.73 21.54 -14.93
N LYS A 546 -7.64 21.27 -15.64
CA LYS A 546 -6.65 20.29 -15.26
C LYS A 546 -5.58 20.90 -14.34
N PRO A 547 -5.29 20.28 -13.17
CA PRO A 547 -4.13 20.62 -12.36
C PRO A 547 -2.83 20.30 -13.11
N LEU A 548 -1.73 20.91 -12.67
CA LEU A 548 -0.39 20.52 -13.12
C LEU A 548 0.04 19.21 -12.47
N GLU A 549 0.88 18.45 -13.15
CA GLU A 549 1.47 17.23 -12.57
C GLU A 549 2.28 17.53 -11.31
N GLY A 550 2.27 16.62 -10.36
CA GLY A 550 2.99 16.69 -9.08
C GLY A 550 4.50 16.53 -9.20
N THR A 551 5.11 17.12 -10.21
CA THR A 551 6.58 17.12 -10.37
C THR A 551 7.25 18.01 -9.31
N PRO A 552 8.50 17.74 -8.93
CA PRO A 552 9.23 18.60 -7.99
C PRO A 552 9.27 20.08 -8.40
N GLU A 553 9.32 20.35 -9.70
CA GLU A 553 9.30 21.71 -10.25
C GLU A 553 7.96 22.40 -10.04
N ASN A 554 6.85 21.72 -10.37
CA ASN A 554 5.51 22.25 -10.18
C ASN A 554 5.17 22.45 -8.71
N ILE A 555 5.58 21.52 -7.82
CA ILE A 555 5.38 21.67 -6.36
C ILE A 555 6.13 22.89 -5.84
N LYS A 556 7.35 23.13 -6.28
CA LYS A 556 8.17 24.25 -5.84
C LYS A 556 7.63 25.61 -6.30
N THR A 557 7.12 25.69 -7.53
CA THR A 557 6.71 26.96 -8.15
C THR A 557 5.24 27.28 -8.00
N ASN A 558 4.38 26.28 -7.83
CA ASN A 558 2.93 26.39 -7.86
C ASN A 558 2.26 25.60 -6.73
N TYR A 559 2.63 25.84 -5.50
CA TYR A 559 2.06 25.17 -4.32
C TYR A 559 0.53 25.17 -4.32
N GLN A 560 -0.13 26.20 -4.86
CA GLN A 560 -1.59 26.31 -4.87
C GLN A 560 -2.26 25.31 -5.82
N GLN A 561 -1.52 24.70 -6.75
CA GLN A 561 -2.05 23.78 -7.76
C GLN A 561 -1.74 22.31 -7.45
N VAL A 562 -0.87 22.04 -6.47
CA VAL A 562 -0.36 20.69 -6.20
C VAL A 562 -0.34 20.41 -4.71
N GLY A 563 -1.18 19.47 -4.26
CA GLY A 563 -1.16 18.94 -2.91
C GLY A 563 -1.72 19.86 -1.83
N MET A 564 -2.51 20.89 -2.18
CA MET A 564 -2.98 21.87 -1.22
C MET A 564 -4.47 21.72 -0.90
N THR A 565 -4.82 21.99 0.35
CA THR A 565 -6.21 22.19 0.76
C THR A 565 -6.61 23.65 0.56
N SER A 566 -7.81 23.85 0.01
CA SER A 566 -8.40 25.16 -0.22
C SER A 566 -9.53 25.51 0.73
N LEU A 567 -9.71 24.73 1.78
CA LEU A 567 -10.82 24.90 2.71
C LEU A 567 -10.72 26.21 3.49
N SER A 568 -11.87 26.84 3.70
CA SER A 568 -12.01 28.01 4.57
C SER A 568 -11.93 27.61 6.04
N ASP A 569 -11.77 28.62 6.94
CA ASP A 569 -11.82 28.42 8.38
C ASP A 569 -13.18 27.89 8.88
N ASP A 570 -14.23 28.00 8.06
CA ASP A 570 -15.57 27.48 8.35
C ASP A 570 -15.77 26.03 7.86
N ALA A 571 -14.74 25.36 7.42
CA ALA A 571 -14.81 24.00 6.91
C ALA A 571 -15.32 23.01 7.95
N PHE A 572 -16.20 22.11 7.48
CA PHE A 572 -16.68 20.98 8.25
C PHE A 572 -16.32 19.69 7.53
N VAL A 573 -15.35 18.97 8.10
CA VAL A 573 -14.96 17.63 7.63
C VAL A 573 -14.89 16.69 8.83
N ALA A 574 -15.78 15.71 8.84
CA ALA A 574 -15.87 14.74 9.94
C ALA A 574 -16.67 13.51 9.48
N SER A 575 -16.55 12.45 10.26
CA SER A 575 -17.43 11.28 10.23
C SER A 575 -17.90 10.91 11.63
N LYS A 576 -19.06 10.26 11.74
CA LYS A 576 -19.63 9.79 12.99
C LYS A 576 -20.19 8.39 12.81
N LYS A 577 -19.63 7.43 13.55
CA LYS A 577 -20.20 6.09 13.68
C LYS A 577 -21.55 6.18 14.39
N LEU A 578 -22.59 5.57 13.83
CA LEU A 578 -23.88 5.40 14.47
C LEU A 578 -23.98 4.01 15.14
N ASN A 579 -23.55 2.98 14.42
CA ASN A 579 -23.42 1.60 14.88
C ASN A 579 -22.38 0.86 14.03
N ASN A 580 -22.31 -0.46 14.11
CA ASN A 580 -21.31 -1.25 13.38
C ASN A 580 -21.54 -1.36 11.86
N THR A 581 -22.69 -0.91 11.34
CA THR A 581 -23.03 -0.92 9.90
C THR A 581 -23.42 0.45 9.37
N SER A 582 -23.46 1.48 10.22
CA SER A 582 -24.01 2.78 9.86
C SER A 582 -23.14 3.93 10.35
N ALA A 583 -22.97 4.93 9.50
CA ALA A 583 -22.21 6.14 9.76
C ALA A 583 -22.74 7.34 8.99
N LEU A 584 -22.43 8.54 9.46
CA LEU A 584 -22.60 9.80 8.74
C LEU A 584 -21.23 10.38 8.46
N ALA A 585 -21.07 11.04 7.29
CA ALA A 585 -19.87 11.80 6.98
C ALA A 585 -20.21 13.09 6.25
N ALA A 586 -19.39 14.10 6.40
CA ALA A 586 -19.57 15.39 5.78
C ALA A 586 -18.24 16.02 5.38
N MET A 587 -18.26 16.79 4.29
CA MET A 587 -17.12 17.56 3.82
C MET A 587 -17.60 18.87 3.20
N THR A 588 -17.28 20.00 3.82
CA THR A 588 -17.35 21.27 3.15
C THR A 588 -16.14 21.38 2.23
N PHE A 589 -16.37 21.37 0.92
CA PHE A 589 -15.33 21.18 -0.07
C PHE A 589 -15.02 22.46 -0.83
N ALA A 590 -13.76 22.72 -1.09
CA ALA A 590 -13.26 23.61 -2.11
C ALA A 590 -12.16 22.88 -2.92
N ASN A 591 -12.24 22.98 -4.24
CA ASN A 591 -11.27 22.31 -5.10
C ASN A 591 -9.87 22.98 -5.04
N TRP A 592 -8.89 22.35 -5.68
CA TRP A 592 -7.46 22.70 -5.64
C TRP A 592 -7.14 24.18 -5.92
N ASN A 593 -7.95 24.90 -6.74
CA ASN A 593 -7.75 26.30 -7.06
C ASN A 593 -8.86 27.22 -6.54
N LYS A 594 -9.73 26.70 -5.66
CA LYS A 594 -10.87 27.41 -5.03
C LYS A 594 -11.94 27.88 -6.00
N SER A 595 -11.90 27.45 -7.27
CA SER A 595 -12.90 27.85 -8.26
C SER A 595 -14.24 27.13 -8.12
N LEU A 596 -14.26 26.00 -7.42
CA LEU A 596 -15.43 25.18 -7.18
C LEU A 596 -15.59 24.93 -5.68
N THR A 597 -16.79 25.18 -5.16
CA THR A 597 -17.13 24.89 -3.75
C THR A 597 -18.48 24.20 -3.67
N LEU A 598 -18.66 23.31 -2.69
CA LEU A 598 -19.91 22.65 -2.36
C LEU A 598 -19.91 22.03 -0.96
N ASN A 599 -21.08 21.67 -0.47
CA ASN A 599 -21.22 20.76 0.68
C ASN A 599 -21.41 19.34 0.17
N LYS A 600 -20.67 18.39 0.70
CA LYS A 600 -20.81 16.95 0.45
C LYS A 600 -21.26 16.26 1.74
N GLY A 601 -22.16 15.28 1.60
CA GLY A 601 -22.62 14.48 2.73
C GLY A 601 -22.83 13.02 2.33
N TRP A 602 -22.63 12.13 3.29
CA TRP A 602 -22.82 10.70 3.12
C TRP A 602 -23.63 10.15 4.29
N PHE A 603 -24.70 9.42 3.98
CA PHE A 603 -25.47 8.64 4.93
C PHE A 603 -25.26 7.17 4.57
N ILE A 604 -24.55 6.43 5.43
CA ILE A 604 -24.29 5.02 5.25
C ILE A 604 -25.17 4.30 6.26
N LEU A 605 -26.21 3.61 5.77
CA LEU A 605 -27.25 3.00 6.59
C LEU A 605 -27.40 1.54 6.16
N GLY A 606 -26.62 0.65 6.77
CA GLY A 606 -26.54 -0.75 6.37
C GLY A 606 -25.89 -0.93 5.00
N ASN A 607 -26.63 -1.40 4.00
CA ASN A 607 -26.18 -1.52 2.60
C ASN A 607 -26.57 -0.31 1.73
N LYS A 608 -27.26 0.67 2.30
CA LYS A 608 -27.70 1.88 1.62
C LYS A 608 -26.65 2.97 1.80
N ILE A 609 -25.92 3.33 0.75
CA ILE A 609 -24.90 4.38 0.80
C ILE A 609 -25.42 5.57 0.00
N ILE A 610 -25.86 6.62 0.71
CA ILE A 610 -26.49 7.79 0.11
C ILE A 610 -25.47 8.91 0.02
N PHE A 611 -25.28 9.42 -1.18
CA PHE A 611 -24.41 10.54 -1.51
C PHE A 611 -25.25 11.77 -1.77
N VAL A 612 -24.93 12.87 -1.10
CA VAL A 612 -25.59 14.16 -1.33
C VAL A 612 -24.55 15.26 -1.57
N GLY A 613 -24.83 16.13 -2.49
CA GLY A 613 -24.08 17.36 -2.74
C GLY A 613 -25.02 18.54 -2.90
N SER A 614 -24.67 19.67 -2.33
CA SER A 614 -25.49 20.89 -2.39
C SER A 614 -24.64 22.14 -2.43
N ASN A 615 -25.28 23.26 -2.82
CA ASN A 615 -24.63 24.56 -2.90
C ASN A 615 -23.40 24.54 -3.82
N ILE A 616 -23.51 23.86 -4.95
CA ILE A 616 -22.42 23.77 -5.95
C ILE A 616 -22.26 25.16 -6.58
N LYS A 617 -21.10 25.78 -6.37
CA LYS A 617 -20.73 27.09 -6.91
C LYS A 617 -19.47 26.95 -7.74
N ASN A 618 -19.59 27.19 -9.03
CA ASN A 618 -18.48 27.15 -9.98
C ASN A 618 -18.18 28.59 -10.47
N GLN A 619 -17.05 29.12 -10.07
CA GLN A 619 -16.57 30.46 -10.46
C GLN A 619 -15.58 30.39 -11.65
N SER A 620 -15.30 29.20 -12.17
CA SER A 620 -14.45 29.02 -13.34
C SER A 620 -15.24 29.10 -14.64
N SER A 621 -14.55 29.29 -15.76
CA SER A 621 -15.14 29.17 -17.11
C SER A 621 -15.31 27.71 -17.57
N HIS A 622 -14.82 26.75 -16.81
CA HIS A 622 -14.87 25.32 -17.11
C HIS A 622 -16.17 24.71 -16.56
N LYS A 623 -16.66 23.67 -17.24
CA LYS A 623 -17.83 22.92 -16.75
C LYS A 623 -17.48 22.20 -15.45
N ALA A 624 -18.44 22.10 -14.55
CA ALA A 624 -18.37 21.30 -13.34
C ALA A 624 -19.16 20.00 -13.51
N TYR A 625 -18.69 18.92 -12.89
CA TYR A 625 -19.33 17.60 -12.93
C TYR A 625 -19.11 16.85 -11.64
N THR A 626 -20.03 15.94 -11.32
CA THR A 626 -19.83 14.90 -10.29
C THR A 626 -19.64 13.56 -10.98
N THR A 627 -18.55 12.86 -10.67
CA THR A 627 -18.35 11.46 -11.08
C THR A 627 -19.08 10.56 -10.09
N ILE A 628 -20.18 9.94 -10.54
CA ILE A 628 -20.95 8.99 -9.74
C ILE A 628 -20.16 7.70 -9.56
N GLU A 629 -19.56 7.22 -10.66
CA GLU A 629 -18.72 6.02 -10.68
C GLU A 629 -17.71 6.07 -11.83
N GLN A 630 -16.54 5.49 -11.61
CA GLN A 630 -15.61 5.06 -12.64
C GLN A 630 -15.13 3.65 -12.27
N ARG A 631 -15.91 2.63 -12.70
CA ARG A 631 -15.68 1.24 -12.32
C ARG A 631 -14.80 0.51 -13.33
N LYS A 632 -13.64 0.01 -12.89
CA LYS A 632 -12.83 -0.91 -13.70
C LYS A 632 -13.62 -2.20 -13.90
N GLU A 633 -13.74 -2.65 -15.14
CA GLU A 633 -14.42 -3.89 -15.45
C GLU A 633 -13.54 -5.09 -15.17
N ASN A 634 -14.10 -6.10 -14.51
CA ASN A 634 -13.47 -7.40 -14.36
C ASN A 634 -13.58 -8.16 -15.70
N GLN A 635 -12.45 -8.52 -16.29
CA GLN A 635 -12.46 -9.21 -17.59
C GLN A 635 -13.10 -10.61 -17.54
N LYS A 636 -13.06 -11.28 -16.38
CA LYS A 636 -13.69 -12.59 -16.18
C LYS A 636 -15.19 -12.47 -15.95
N HIS A 637 -15.61 -11.35 -15.38
CA HIS A 637 -16.99 -11.08 -14.93
C HIS A 637 -17.43 -9.69 -15.44
N PRO A 638 -17.57 -9.49 -16.76
CA PRO A 638 -17.89 -8.19 -17.35
C PRO A 638 -19.30 -7.75 -16.98
N TYR A 639 -19.50 -6.43 -16.92
CA TYR A 639 -20.78 -5.85 -16.61
C TYR A 639 -21.70 -5.70 -17.83
N CYS A 640 -22.96 -6.15 -17.68
CA CYS A 640 -24.09 -5.65 -18.45
C CYS A 640 -24.67 -4.41 -17.74
N SER A 641 -24.97 -3.36 -18.50
CA SER A 641 -25.45 -2.09 -17.94
C SER A 641 -26.93 -1.89 -18.24
N TYR A 642 -27.67 -1.43 -17.23
CA TYR A 642 -29.10 -1.11 -17.35
C TYR A 642 -29.35 0.32 -16.90
N VAL A 643 -30.13 1.06 -17.67
CA VAL A 643 -30.62 2.40 -17.31
C VAL A 643 -32.14 2.35 -17.23
N ASN A 644 -32.74 2.72 -16.09
CA ASN A 644 -34.19 2.60 -15.83
C ASN A 644 -34.72 1.18 -16.16
N ASN A 645 -34.00 0.14 -15.74
CA ASN A 645 -34.29 -1.28 -15.99
C ASN A 645 -34.28 -1.68 -17.50
N GLN A 646 -33.76 -0.83 -18.38
CA GLN A 646 -33.58 -1.17 -19.79
C GLN A 646 -32.12 -1.44 -20.09
N PRO A 647 -31.78 -2.56 -20.76
CA PRO A 647 -30.40 -2.82 -21.11
C PRO A 647 -29.87 -1.77 -22.08
N VAL A 648 -28.64 -1.33 -21.87
CA VAL A 648 -27.97 -0.34 -22.72
C VAL A 648 -26.65 -0.87 -23.20
N ASP A 649 -26.33 -0.61 -24.45
CA ASP A 649 -25.02 -0.91 -25.03
C ASP A 649 -24.16 0.37 -24.96
N LEU A 650 -23.17 0.32 -24.07
CA LEU A 650 -22.27 1.44 -23.83
C LEU A 650 -21.03 1.30 -24.70
N ASN A 651 -20.54 2.42 -25.20
CA ASN A 651 -19.31 2.49 -26.00
C ASN A 651 -18.32 3.51 -25.40
N ASN A 652 -17.23 3.77 -26.08
CA ASN A 652 -16.16 4.66 -25.65
C ASN A 652 -16.52 6.16 -25.64
N GLN A 653 -17.70 6.54 -26.12
CA GLN A 653 -18.17 7.92 -26.08
C GLN A 653 -19.14 8.11 -24.92
N LEU A 654 -19.08 9.28 -24.29
CA LEU A 654 -20.07 9.69 -23.31
C LEU A 654 -21.41 9.93 -24.01
N VAL A 655 -22.43 9.19 -23.61
CA VAL A 655 -23.82 9.32 -24.10
C VAL A 655 -24.71 9.80 -22.97
N ASP A 656 -25.53 10.80 -23.26
CA ASP A 656 -26.47 11.38 -22.29
C ASP A 656 -27.76 10.55 -22.20
N PHE A 657 -28.06 10.10 -20.97
CA PHE A 657 -29.31 9.45 -20.62
C PHE A 657 -30.16 10.42 -19.77
N THR A 658 -31.25 10.93 -20.36
CA THR A 658 -32.17 11.86 -19.68
C THR A 658 -33.17 11.13 -18.80
N ASN A 659 -33.74 11.83 -17.79
CA ASN A 659 -34.74 11.24 -16.88
C ASN A 659 -34.31 9.92 -16.23
N THR A 660 -33.02 9.77 -15.95
CA THR A 660 -32.48 8.58 -15.31
C THR A 660 -32.85 8.54 -13.83
N LYS A 661 -33.52 7.48 -13.39
CA LYS A 661 -33.83 7.18 -11.99
C LYS A 661 -32.99 6.06 -11.42
N SER A 662 -32.54 5.12 -12.26
CA SER A 662 -31.73 4.01 -11.81
C SER A 662 -30.69 3.60 -12.84
N ILE A 663 -29.55 3.09 -12.36
CA ILE A 663 -28.53 2.40 -13.14
C ILE A 663 -28.23 1.11 -12.39
N PHE A 664 -28.07 0.03 -13.13
CA PHE A 664 -27.62 -1.25 -12.56
C PHE A 664 -26.49 -1.82 -13.41
N LEU A 665 -25.38 -2.13 -12.75
CA LEU A 665 -24.23 -2.83 -13.32
C LEU A 665 -24.33 -4.29 -12.88
N GLU A 666 -24.72 -5.16 -13.81
CA GLU A 666 -24.94 -6.58 -13.56
C GLU A 666 -23.76 -7.41 -14.03
N SER A 667 -23.16 -8.13 -13.13
CA SER A 667 -22.15 -9.16 -13.37
C SER A 667 -22.79 -10.55 -13.30
N ASP A 668 -22.16 -11.58 -13.84
CA ASP A 668 -22.57 -12.97 -13.60
C ASP A 668 -22.23 -13.46 -12.18
N ASP A 669 -21.41 -12.72 -11.44
CA ASP A 669 -21.25 -12.86 -10.00
C ASP A 669 -22.04 -11.75 -9.28
N PRO A 670 -23.19 -12.07 -8.64
CA PRO A 670 -24.01 -11.06 -7.95
C PRO A 670 -23.28 -10.32 -6.83
N ALA A 671 -22.22 -10.89 -6.28
CA ALA A 671 -21.37 -10.25 -5.27
C ALA A 671 -20.45 -9.17 -5.86
N GLN A 672 -20.53 -8.90 -7.17
CA GLN A 672 -19.89 -7.78 -7.86
C GLN A 672 -20.89 -6.72 -8.35
N ASN A 673 -22.19 -7.00 -8.28
CA ASN A 673 -23.22 -6.11 -8.77
C ASN A 673 -23.28 -4.77 -8.02
N ILE A 674 -23.65 -3.71 -8.73
CA ILE A 674 -23.81 -2.37 -8.15
C ILE A 674 -25.05 -1.70 -8.73
N GLY A 675 -25.98 -1.33 -7.85
CA GLY A 675 -27.16 -0.52 -8.20
C GLY A 675 -26.98 0.93 -7.78
N TYR A 676 -27.48 1.85 -8.60
CA TYR A 676 -27.55 3.28 -8.30
C TYR A 676 -28.97 3.75 -8.47
N TYR A 677 -29.50 4.43 -7.44
CA TYR A 677 -30.84 5.05 -7.47
C TYR A 677 -30.71 6.57 -7.29
N PHE A 678 -31.40 7.35 -8.11
CA PHE A 678 -31.40 8.81 -8.08
C PHE A 678 -32.73 9.30 -7.50
N PHE A 679 -32.70 10.03 -6.39
CA PHE A 679 -33.88 10.53 -5.69
C PHE A 679 -34.74 11.49 -6.58
N LYS A 680 -34.11 12.13 -7.54
CA LYS A 680 -34.77 12.90 -8.61
C LYS A 680 -34.25 12.41 -9.95
N PRO A 681 -35.14 12.28 -10.96
CA PRO A 681 -34.72 11.99 -12.32
C PRO A 681 -33.68 13.02 -12.77
N THR A 682 -32.56 12.55 -13.30
CA THR A 682 -31.45 13.40 -13.71
C THR A 682 -30.92 13.01 -15.08
N THR A 683 -30.14 13.88 -15.70
CA THR A 683 -29.39 13.56 -16.92
C THR A 683 -28.01 13.11 -16.52
N LEU A 684 -27.60 11.94 -17.00
CA LEU A 684 -26.28 11.34 -16.74
C LEU A 684 -25.57 11.11 -18.06
N SER A 685 -24.27 11.40 -18.07
CA SER A 685 -23.38 11.03 -19.18
C SER A 685 -22.67 9.73 -18.83
N ILE A 686 -22.82 8.69 -19.65
CA ILE A 686 -22.30 7.34 -19.38
C ILE A 686 -21.44 6.86 -20.55
N SER A 687 -20.34 6.20 -20.27
CA SER A 687 -19.48 5.52 -21.27
C SER A 687 -18.91 4.22 -20.73
N LYS A 688 -18.50 3.33 -21.65
CA LYS A 688 -17.68 2.15 -21.38
C LYS A 688 -16.47 2.19 -22.30
N ALA A 689 -15.29 2.50 -21.77
CA ALA A 689 -14.12 2.80 -22.58
C ALA A 689 -12.87 2.06 -22.13
N LEU A 690 -12.07 1.58 -23.09
CA LEU A 690 -10.73 1.12 -22.86
C LEU A 690 -9.83 2.32 -22.53
N GLN A 691 -9.18 2.28 -21.38
CA GLN A 691 -8.22 3.27 -20.94
C GLN A 691 -6.83 2.64 -20.86
N THR A 692 -5.85 3.35 -21.38
CA THR A 692 -4.47 2.85 -21.50
C THR A 692 -3.53 3.79 -20.77
N GLY A 693 -2.52 3.22 -20.11
CA GLY A 693 -1.52 4.00 -19.37
C GLY A 693 -0.24 3.22 -19.10
N LYS A 694 0.67 3.87 -18.40
CA LYS A 694 1.93 3.29 -17.92
C LYS A 694 2.15 3.72 -16.49
N TRP A 695 2.72 2.85 -15.66
CA TRP A 695 3.09 3.24 -14.30
C TRP A 695 4.09 4.37 -14.27
N GLN A 696 4.98 4.46 -15.30
CA GLN A 696 5.92 5.57 -15.45
C GLN A 696 5.22 6.93 -15.60
N ASN A 697 3.97 6.98 -16.10
CA ASN A 697 3.24 8.25 -16.24
C ASN A 697 2.89 8.87 -14.88
N ILE A 698 2.81 8.06 -13.82
CA ILE A 698 2.48 8.50 -12.46
C ILE A 698 3.65 8.37 -11.48
N LYS A 699 4.77 7.73 -11.92
CA LYS A 699 6.04 7.62 -11.21
C LYS A 699 7.19 7.73 -12.22
N ALA A 700 7.57 8.97 -12.54
CA ALA A 700 8.43 9.26 -13.69
C ALA A 700 9.84 8.66 -13.63
N ASP A 701 10.37 8.42 -12.42
CA ASP A 701 11.72 7.87 -12.22
C ASP A 701 11.77 6.34 -12.33
N ASP A 702 10.63 5.66 -12.38
CA ASP A 702 10.58 4.21 -12.54
C ASP A 702 10.76 3.84 -14.02
N LYS A 703 11.94 3.27 -14.33
CA LYS A 703 12.32 2.82 -15.67
C LYS A 703 12.38 1.29 -15.77
N SER A 704 11.78 0.60 -14.82
CA SER A 704 11.67 -0.87 -14.88
C SER A 704 10.87 -1.28 -16.13
N PRO A 705 11.15 -2.48 -16.70
CA PRO A 705 10.38 -3.00 -17.83
C PRO A 705 8.88 -3.00 -17.59
N GLU A 706 8.45 -3.28 -16.36
CA GLU A 706 7.06 -3.31 -15.95
C GLU A 706 6.44 -1.90 -15.92
N ALA A 707 7.18 -0.90 -15.44
CA ALA A 707 6.68 0.46 -15.34
C ALA A 707 6.55 1.18 -16.68
N ILE A 708 7.42 0.87 -17.65
CA ILE A 708 7.39 1.44 -19.00
C ILE A 708 6.42 0.72 -19.94
N LYS A 709 5.99 -0.50 -19.56
CA LYS A 709 5.04 -1.28 -20.34
C LYS A 709 3.67 -0.61 -20.36
N GLU A 710 3.06 -0.57 -21.52
CA GLU A 710 1.69 -0.13 -21.67
C GLU A 710 0.73 -1.18 -21.15
N VAL A 711 -0.23 -0.74 -20.33
CA VAL A 711 -1.29 -1.54 -19.73
C VAL A 711 -2.65 -0.90 -20.00
N SER A 712 -3.71 -1.70 -20.04
CA SER A 712 -5.05 -1.23 -20.37
C SER A 712 -6.09 -1.89 -19.48
N ASN A 713 -7.15 -1.16 -19.14
CA ASN A 713 -8.37 -1.65 -18.51
C ASN A 713 -9.59 -0.97 -19.09
N THR A 714 -10.71 -1.68 -19.15
CA THR A 714 -11.99 -1.09 -19.51
C THR A 714 -12.64 -0.49 -18.27
N PHE A 715 -13.18 0.73 -18.41
CA PHE A 715 -13.89 1.43 -17.34
C PHE A 715 -15.30 1.83 -17.78
N ILE A 716 -16.27 1.66 -16.89
CA ILE A 716 -17.59 2.25 -16.99
C ILE A 716 -17.55 3.55 -16.18
N THR A 717 -17.82 4.67 -16.85
CA THR A 717 -17.84 6.00 -16.23
C THR A 717 -19.25 6.55 -16.24
N ILE A 718 -19.75 7.01 -15.09
CA ILE A 718 -21.07 7.61 -14.90
C ILE A 718 -20.89 9.00 -14.31
N MET A 719 -21.42 10.03 -14.98
CA MET A 719 -21.23 11.42 -14.58
C MET A 719 -22.53 12.20 -14.59
N GLN A 720 -22.64 13.16 -13.67
CA GLN A 720 -23.66 14.22 -13.68
C GLN A 720 -22.98 15.56 -13.92
N ASN A 721 -23.41 16.27 -14.97
CA ASN A 721 -22.93 17.62 -15.24
C ASN A 721 -23.74 18.66 -14.42
N HIS A 722 -23.04 19.72 -13.95
CA HIS A 722 -23.66 20.84 -13.23
C HIS A 722 -23.61 22.12 -14.06
N THR A 723 -24.77 22.68 -14.37
CA THR A 723 -24.88 23.81 -15.28
C THR A 723 -25.41 25.09 -14.63
N GLN A 724 -25.89 24.98 -13.38
CA GLN A 724 -26.50 26.10 -12.66
C GLN A 724 -25.82 26.34 -11.31
N GLU A 725 -25.72 27.61 -10.91
CA GLU A 725 -25.27 27.95 -9.55
C GLU A 725 -26.26 27.43 -8.51
N GLY A 726 -25.72 26.84 -7.42
CA GLY A 726 -26.52 26.20 -6.38
C GLY A 726 -27.10 24.85 -6.76
N ASP A 727 -26.62 24.24 -7.86
CA ASP A 727 -26.99 22.89 -8.27
C ASP A 727 -26.66 21.86 -7.18
N ARG A 728 -27.29 20.68 -7.29
CA ARG A 728 -27.20 19.64 -6.27
C ARG A 728 -27.32 18.24 -6.89
N TYR A 729 -26.84 17.24 -6.17
CA TYR A 729 -27.07 15.84 -6.49
C TYR A 729 -27.51 15.06 -5.25
N ALA A 730 -28.25 13.98 -5.48
CA ALA A 730 -28.57 12.99 -4.45
C ALA A 730 -28.81 11.64 -5.12
N TYR A 731 -27.98 10.66 -4.76
CA TYR A 731 -28.12 9.30 -5.24
C TYR A 731 -27.77 8.29 -4.14
N MET A 732 -28.25 7.06 -4.29
CA MET A 732 -27.96 5.96 -3.39
C MET A 732 -27.27 4.84 -4.16
N MET A 733 -26.16 4.32 -3.64
CA MET A 733 -25.45 3.13 -4.12
C MET A 733 -25.87 1.92 -3.28
N LEU A 734 -26.15 0.82 -3.95
CA LEU A 734 -26.61 -0.46 -3.38
C LEU A 734 -25.70 -1.59 -3.92
N PRO A 735 -24.62 -1.96 -3.19
CA PRO A 735 -23.71 -3.02 -3.63
C PRO A 735 -24.26 -4.43 -3.36
N ASN A 736 -23.78 -5.39 -4.15
CA ASN A 736 -23.94 -6.84 -3.95
C ASN A 736 -25.40 -7.32 -3.87
N MET A 737 -26.28 -6.76 -4.72
CA MET A 737 -27.67 -7.20 -4.87
C MET A 737 -27.85 -7.83 -6.24
N THR A 738 -28.81 -8.75 -6.37
CA THR A 738 -29.32 -9.17 -7.67
C THR A 738 -30.14 -8.03 -8.28
N ARG A 739 -30.26 -7.97 -9.61
CA ARG A 739 -31.08 -6.95 -10.27
C ARG A 739 -32.55 -7.01 -9.83
N GLN A 740 -33.09 -8.20 -9.61
CA GLN A 740 -34.46 -8.36 -9.11
C GLN A 740 -34.64 -7.78 -7.69
N GLU A 741 -33.71 -8.01 -6.78
CA GLU A 741 -33.71 -7.41 -5.43
C GLU A 741 -33.63 -5.90 -5.52
N PHE A 742 -32.74 -5.37 -6.36
CA PHE A 742 -32.58 -3.94 -6.60
C PHE A 742 -33.87 -3.30 -7.11
N GLU A 743 -34.46 -3.85 -8.19
CA GLU A 743 -35.72 -3.32 -8.75
C GLU A 743 -36.87 -3.39 -7.75
N THR A 744 -36.95 -4.47 -6.97
CA THR A 744 -37.95 -4.61 -5.91
C THR A 744 -37.75 -3.53 -4.83
N TYR A 745 -36.53 -3.31 -4.40
CA TYR A 745 -36.18 -2.34 -3.38
C TYR A 745 -36.48 -0.89 -3.83
N ILE A 746 -36.07 -0.50 -5.03
CA ILE A 746 -36.31 0.88 -5.53
C ILE A 746 -37.78 1.16 -5.86
N SER A 747 -38.61 0.12 -6.03
CA SER A 747 -40.05 0.29 -6.17
C SER A 747 -40.78 0.64 -4.87
N LYS A 748 -40.14 0.30 -3.71
CA LYS A 748 -40.68 0.54 -2.36
C LYS A 748 -39.55 0.89 -1.42
N LEU A 749 -39.06 2.14 -1.52
CA LEU A 749 -37.98 2.62 -0.68
C LEU A 749 -38.38 2.67 0.80
N ASP A 750 -37.40 2.34 1.64
CA ASP A 750 -37.45 2.52 3.10
C ASP A 750 -36.60 3.74 3.55
N ILE A 751 -36.25 4.62 2.63
CA ILE A 751 -35.50 5.85 2.86
C ILE A 751 -36.19 7.02 2.17
N ASP A 752 -36.40 8.11 2.91
CA ASP A 752 -36.85 9.39 2.37
C ASP A 752 -35.71 10.42 2.44
N LEU A 753 -35.42 11.09 1.32
CA LEU A 753 -34.59 12.29 1.31
C LEU A 753 -35.45 13.48 1.69
N LEU A 754 -35.32 13.98 2.93
CA LEU A 754 -36.13 15.06 3.48
C LEU A 754 -35.65 16.43 3.06
N GLU A 755 -34.32 16.63 3.02
CA GLU A 755 -33.73 17.92 2.66
C GLU A 755 -32.30 17.71 2.09
N ASN A 756 -31.92 18.58 1.15
CA ASN A 756 -30.53 18.68 0.64
C ASN A 756 -30.33 20.12 0.13
N ASN A 757 -29.85 21.00 1.00
CA ASN A 757 -29.65 22.40 0.69
C ASN A 757 -28.32 22.96 1.22
N ASP A 758 -28.10 24.26 1.15
CA ASP A 758 -26.88 24.95 1.59
C ASP A 758 -26.64 24.87 3.11
N LYS A 759 -27.70 24.58 3.90
CA LYS A 759 -27.62 24.54 5.36
C LYS A 759 -27.47 23.13 5.91
N LEU A 760 -28.23 22.20 5.35
CA LEU A 760 -28.27 20.83 5.84
C LEU A 760 -28.67 19.82 4.77
N ALA A 761 -28.33 18.57 5.02
CA ALA A 761 -28.91 17.40 4.38
C ALA A 761 -29.59 16.52 5.43
N ALA A 762 -30.73 15.92 5.09
CA ALA A 762 -31.48 15.08 6.01
C ALA A 762 -32.15 13.92 5.29
N VAL A 763 -32.09 12.74 5.90
CA VAL A 763 -32.80 11.54 5.47
C VAL A 763 -33.61 10.97 6.60
N TYR A 764 -34.73 10.32 6.29
CA TYR A 764 -35.48 9.50 7.22
C TYR A 764 -35.31 8.04 6.85
N ASP A 765 -34.80 7.25 7.79
CA ASP A 765 -34.65 5.81 7.67
C ASP A 765 -35.81 5.11 8.35
N HIS A 766 -36.64 4.44 7.55
CA HIS A 766 -37.83 3.74 8.04
C HIS A 766 -37.47 2.49 8.87
N ASP A 767 -36.31 1.86 8.58
CA ASP A 767 -35.85 0.67 9.33
C ASP A 767 -35.52 1.01 10.79
N SER A 768 -34.76 2.07 10.99
CA SER A 768 -34.38 2.57 12.33
C SER A 768 -35.41 3.51 12.94
N GLN A 769 -36.39 3.99 12.16
CA GLN A 769 -37.33 5.05 12.53
C GLN A 769 -36.64 6.35 13.02
N GLN A 770 -35.50 6.64 12.42
CA GLN A 770 -34.67 7.79 12.77
C GLN A 770 -34.57 8.76 11.58
N MET A 771 -34.61 10.03 11.92
CA MET A 771 -34.22 11.10 11.00
C MET A 771 -32.75 11.44 11.28
N HIS A 772 -31.89 11.25 10.29
CA HIS A 772 -30.48 11.59 10.34
C HIS A 772 -30.23 12.90 9.61
N VAL A 773 -29.46 13.82 10.23
CA VAL A 773 -29.21 15.17 9.72
C VAL A 773 -27.72 15.47 9.74
N ILE A 774 -27.22 16.00 8.62
CA ILE A 774 -25.90 16.63 8.50
C ILE A 774 -26.13 18.14 8.45
N HIS A 775 -25.68 18.85 9.46
CA HIS A 775 -25.81 20.32 9.54
C HIS A 775 -24.47 20.99 9.20
N TYR A 776 -24.42 21.73 8.11
CA TYR A 776 -23.16 22.31 7.57
C TYR A 776 -22.84 23.69 8.15
N LYS A 777 -23.74 24.35 8.88
CA LYS A 777 -23.56 25.73 9.36
C LYS A 777 -23.15 25.79 10.83
N LYS A 778 -22.27 26.71 11.18
CA LYS A 778 -21.95 27.04 12.57
C LYS A 778 -23.12 27.69 13.33
N LYS A 779 -23.98 28.44 12.64
CA LYS A 779 -25.17 29.06 13.22
C LYS A 779 -26.29 28.05 13.34
N ALA A 780 -27.05 28.15 14.46
CA ALA A 780 -28.19 27.31 14.70
C ALA A 780 -29.24 27.38 13.55
N THR A 781 -29.82 26.25 13.24
CA THR A 781 -30.88 26.10 12.20
C THR A 781 -32.03 25.29 12.79
N MET A 782 -33.24 25.73 12.61
CA MET A 782 -34.45 24.96 12.94
C MET A 782 -34.77 24.00 11.79
N PHE A 783 -34.95 22.72 12.09
CA PHE A 783 -35.40 21.73 11.13
C PHE A 783 -36.34 20.72 11.79
N SER A 784 -37.53 20.50 11.23
CA SER A 784 -38.55 19.58 11.74
C SER A 784 -38.79 19.67 13.27
N ASN A 785 -38.96 20.90 13.80
CA ASN A 785 -39.09 21.22 15.23
C ASN A 785 -37.88 20.94 16.12
N HIS A 786 -36.72 20.58 15.53
CA HIS A 786 -35.46 20.40 16.23
C HIS A 786 -34.51 21.58 16.01
N ASN A 787 -33.89 22.04 17.08
CA ASN A 787 -32.84 23.06 17.00
C ASN A 787 -31.48 22.38 16.74
N LEU A 788 -30.92 22.54 15.55
CA LEU A 788 -29.56 22.14 15.20
C LEU A 788 -28.61 23.24 15.66
N SER A 789 -28.18 23.19 16.90
CA SER A 789 -27.48 24.26 17.59
C SER A 789 -26.13 24.65 17.01
N HIS A 790 -25.45 23.71 16.36
CA HIS A 790 -24.12 23.90 15.77
C HIS A 790 -23.91 22.96 14.56
N GLN A 791 -22.85 23.17 13.83
CA GLN A 791 -22.36 22.30 12.77
C GLN A 791 -22.11 20.88 13.32
N GLY A 792 -22.64 19.83 12.65
CA GLY A 792 -22.49 18.47 13.15
C GLY A 792 -23.52 17.47 12.63
N PHE A 793 -23.55 16.32 13.28
CA PHE A 793 -24.42 15.19 12.96
C PHE A 793 -25.46 14.99 14.06
N TYR A 794 -26.73 14.90 13.65
CA TYR A 794 -27.85 14.69 14.54
C TYR A 794 -28.68 13.48 14.10
N SER A 795 -29.32 12.85 15.09
CA SER A 795 -30.29 11.76 14.86
C SER A 795 -31.45 11.95 15.82
N PHE A 796 -32.65 11.94 15.30
CA PHE A 796 -33.87 12.15 16.06
C PHE A 796 -34.91 11.09 15.71
N PRO A 797 -35.72 10.60 16.64
CA PRO A 797 -36.94 9.88 16.30
C PRO A 797 -37.85 10.78 15.42
N HIS A 798 -38.37 10.21 14.34
CA HIS A 798 -39.35 10.99 13.53
C HIS A 798 -40.62 11.17 14.38
N PRO A 799 -41.18 12.38 14.49
CA PRO A 799 -42.47 12.53 15.11
C PRO A 799 -43.50 11.75 14.27
N VAL A 800 -44.05 10.71 14.86
CA VAL A 800 -45.22 10.01 14.29
C VAL A 800 -46.26 11.06 14.03
N LYS A 801 -46.70 11.25 12.76
CA LYS A 801 -47.89 12.00 12.48
C LYS A 801 -49.01 11.35 13.29
N GLN A 802 -49.43 11.96 14.40
CA GLN A 802 -50.69 11.57 15.02
C GLN A 802 -51.73 11.75 13.96
N ASN A 803 -52.25 10.66 13.41
CA ASN A 803 -53.47 10.68 12.61
C ASN A 803 -54.51 11.38 13.46
N GLN A 804 -54.83 12.65 13.09
CA GLN A 804 -56.06 13.25 13.54
C GLN A 804 -57.19 12.37 13.02
N GLN A 805 -57.79 11.65 13.98
CA GLN A 805 -59.07 10.98 13.76
C GLN A 805 -60.15 11.99 13.43
#